data_9911103af71101114f8821a2b2cc9e55
#
_entry.id   9911103af71101114f8821a2b2cc9e55
#
_cell.length_a   1.000
_cell.length_b   1.000
_cell.length_c   1.000
_cell.angle_alpha   90.00
_cell.angle_beta   90.00
_cell.angle_gamma   90.00
#
_symmetry.space_group_name_H-M   'P 1'
#
loop_
_entity.id
_entity.type
_entity.pdbx_description
1 polymer ?
#
loop_
_entity_poly.entity_id
_entity_poly.type
_entity_poly.pdbx_seq_one_letter_code
_entity_poly.pdbx_strand_id
1 'polypeptide(L)'
;MMHKLRWNKWSAVCSAGLLILMVGATAARTQESSNATTDPAALVNPLIGTTNGGNDYPGATLPLGMLAWSPEEPRNRPRQQVEGVPGSLRDDPGRPAAPGGYEYTSNRISGFSLTHLMGTGCAGASGDIPFMPYTGEITSSPADDLRAETYGSTFSHDDETAQAGYYKVKLQNGVTTELTTTLRTGAGRFTYPAGKPAVMLLRTANSETGSTDAQVKIDAANRIVSGSVTSGNFCGYIGTADRRSYYTLYFTAHFDAPILRTGTWQDSAVRPNTTEATGGTTYGDKGFVPPGKGSGGWIVFDTSHSPTVNARVAISYVSQANAEANLRAENPSGTTFDTVRTKAHATWNDALNKIQIEGGTHDEQVVFYTALYHTLLGENLYSDVDGRYTGMDGKVHTVAAPQKAQYSTFSGWDVYRSQLQLLTLLEPRIAGDFAQSLLNQANQNNGEWDRWTHNSGITHVMNGDPTPPSIAAILAFGGKNFDARAAYKSLLTAATVPTAHDLSNEGCPVECVGQRPSLDLWLKLHYIPVGANAWGPAADTLEDATADFALSELARRMGDNATRKKFLERAQYWKNIFNPNATPEGGYIQNRNADGTWPKFDPASTQGFVEGSAAQYLWMVPFNANGLFTMLGGKEKASQRLNTFFYNPDGSLAVTKSGGLHAELNNEPSIETPWLFDFLGQPWKTQEAVRKVLNTIWTNTPQGMPGNDDLGEMSSWYIWAAMGLYPQIPGRAELVLGSPFFKTIHIRRPAGDIVINAHGADTNAPYIQGLKVNGKPTTKTWLPETFVEHGGTLDLELSTSPDKQWGTNPEDAPPSFEP
;
A
#
# COMPACT_ATOMS: atom_id res chain seq x y z
N MET A 1 -63.59 35.34 -6.79
CA MET A 1 -63.69 36.77 -7.02
C MET A 1 -62.45 37.17 -7.81
N MET A 2 -62.47 37.21 -9.14
CA MET A 2 -62.88 38.28 -10.05
C MET A 2 -62.19 39.61 -9.77
N HIS A 3 -61.30 40.09 -10.60
CA HIS A 3 -61.34 41.05 -11.68
C HIS A 3 -59.94 41.20 -12.26
N LYS A 4 -59.61 40.95 -13.51
CA LYS A 4 -59.92 41.52 -14.84
C LYS A 4 -59.72 43.02 -14.94
N LEU A 5 -58.87 43.46 -15.86
CA LEU A 5 -58.99 44.42 -16.96
C LEU A 5 -57.57 44.87 -17.41
N ARG A 6 -57.12 44.76 -18.62
CA ARG A 6 -57.43 45.15 -19.99
C ARG A 6 -56.78 46.46 -20.48
N TRP A 7 -55.86 46.30 -21.48
CA TRP A 7 -55.69 47.07 -22.75
C TRP A 7 -55.25 48.54 -22.73
N ASN A 8 -54.32 48.96 -23.55
CA ASN A 8 -54.42 49.29 -24.98
C ASN A 8 -53.10 49.58 -25.68
N LYS A 9 -53.14 49.28 -27.01
CA LYS A 9 -52.18 49.57 -28.08
C LYS A 9 -52.01 51.06 -28.32
N TRP A 10 -50.87 51.42 -29.03
CA TRP A 10 -50.91 52.21 -30.27
C TRP A 10 -49.58 52.11 -31.03
N SER A 11 -49.67 51.93 -32.31
CA SER A 11 -48.69 51.75 -33.36
C SER A 11 -48.19 53.10 -33.90
N ALA A 12 -46.95 53.14 -34.42
CA ALA A 12 -46.63 54.05 -35.51
C ALA A 12 -45.46 53.41 -36.35
N VAL A 13 -45.73 53.32 -37.64
CA VAL A 13 -44.92 52.84 -38.73
C VAL A 13 -44.00 53.98 -39.21
N CYS A 14 -42.72 53.63 -39.55
CA CYS A 14 -42.07 54.27 -40.72
C CYS A 14 -40.94 53.37 -41.27
N SER A 15 -41.03 53.16 -42.56
CA SER A 15 -40.17 52.31 -43.39
C SER A 15 -38.86 52.99 -43.77
N ALA A 16 -37.85 52.24 -44.04
CA ALA A 16 -37.01 52.10 -45.23
C ALA A 16 -35.52 51.85 -44.96
N GLY A 17 -34.98 50.91 -45.69
CA GLY A 17 -33.56 50.81 -45.91
C GLY A 17 -32.98 49.35 -45.85
N LEU A 18 -33.16 48.62 -46.95
CA LEU A 18 -32.49 47.37 -47.19
C LEU A 18 -30.99 47.59 -47.39
N LEU A 19 -30.13 46.99 -46.54
CA LEU A 19 -28.75 46.67 -46.89
C LEU A 19 -28.42 45.26 -46.37
N ILE A 20 -28.35 44.32 -47.30
CA ILE A 20 -27.94 42.97 -47.04
C ILE A 20 -26.40 42.95 -46.87
N LEU A 21 -25.92 42.76 -45.64
CA LEU A 21 -24.54 42.37 -45.33
C LEU A 21 -24.58 40.92 -44.88
N MET A 22 -24.15 39.99 -45.74
CA MET A 22 -23.83 38.65 -45.35
C MET A 22 -22.61 38.70 -44.37
N VAL A 23 -22.86 38.54 -43.11
CA VAL A 23 -21.80 38.22 -42.13
C VAL A 23 -21.86 36.70 -41.96
N GLY A 24 -20.85 36.05 -42.55
CA GLY A 24 -20.58 34.63 -42.33
C GLY A 24 -20.38 34.39 -40.81
N ALA A 25 -21.28 33.68 -40.17
CA ALA A 25 -21.10 33.13 -38.85
C ALA A 25 -20.06 32.02 -38.92
N THR A 26 -18.79 32.36 -38.76
CA THR A 26 -17.78 31.40 -38.35
C THR A 26 -18.17 31.00 -36.93
N ALA A 27 -18.73 29.81 -36.81
CA ALA A 27 -18.83 29.13 -35.52
C ALA A 27 -17.37 28.98 -34.99
N ALA A 28 -17.01 29.86 -34.08
CA ALA A 28 -15.86 29.64 -33.23
C ALA A 28 -16.17 28.35 -32.42
N ARG A 29 -15.65 27.23 -32.89
CA ARG A 29 -15.42 26.07 -32.00
C ARG A 29 -14.51 26.59 -30.92
N THR A 30 -15.04 26.81 -29.73
CA THR A 30 -14.24 26.85 -28.52
C THR A 30 -13.54 25.51 -28.45
N GLN A 31 -12.28 25.51 -28.84
CA GLN A 31 -11.35 24.45 -28.51
C GLN A 31 -11.26 24.47 -27.00
N GLU A 32 -12.00 23.58 -26.31
CA GLU A 32 -11.69 23.25 -24.92
C GLU A 32 -10.23 22.84 -24.93
N SER A 33 -9.37 23.71 -24.42
CA SER A 33 -7.99 23.37 -24.16
C SER A 33 -8.05 22.27 -23.10
N SER A 34 -7.76 21.04 -23.51
CA SER A 34 -7.47 19.95 -22.61
C SER A 34 -6.20 20.33 -21.85
N ASN A 35 -6.34 20.94 -20.69
CA ASN A 35 -5.20 21.22 -19.84
C ASN A 35 -4.89 19.95 -19.06
N ALA A 36 -3.85 19.23 -19.48
CA ALA A 36 -3.20 18.26 -18.61
C ALA A 36 -2.83 18.96 -17.29
N THR A 37 -3.11 18.32 -16.16
CA THR A 37 -2.81 18.88 -14.85
C THR A 37 -1.30 19.08 -14.72
N THR A 38 -0.85 20.31 -14.54
CA THR A 38 0.57 20.65 -14.39
C THR A 38 1.09 20.40 -12.98
N ASP A 39 0.18 20.22 -12.01
CA ASP A 39 0.47 20.01 -10.59
C ASP A 39 -0.39 18.87 -10.00
N PRO A 40 -0.09 17.61 -10.33
CA PRO A 40 -0.82 16.47 -9.77
C PRO A 40 -0.66 16.31 -8.26
N ALA A 41 0.41 16.82 -7.65
CA ALA A 41 0.58 16.79 -6.20
C ALA A 41 -0.48 17.62 -5.46
N ALA A 42 -1.03 18.65 -6.10
CA ALA A 42 -2.13 19.44 -5.55
C ALA A 42 -3.49 18.70 -5.57
N LEU A 43 -3.61 17.63 -6.34
CA LEU A 43 -4.82 16.79 -6.39
C LEU A 43 -4.81 15.65 -5.36
N VAL A 44 -3.68 15.39 -4.71
CA VAL A 44 -3.59 14.32 -3.71
C VAL A 44 -4.40 14.68 -2.47
N ASN A 45 -5.28 13.78 -2.07
CA ASN A 45 -6.04 13.85 -0.82
C ASN A 45 -5.62 12.73 0.13
N PRO A 46 -4.59 12.93 0.99
CA PRO A 46 -4.08 11.89 1.88
C PRO A 46 -5.06 11.42 2.96
N LEU A 47 -6.26 12.00 3.03
CA LEU A 47 -7.32 11.54 3.93
C LEU A 47 -8.12 10.36 3.35
N ILE A 48 -8.04 10.07 2.05
CA ILE A 48 -8.64 8.85 1.47
C ILE A 48 -7.94 7.64 2.09
N GLY A 49 -8.71 6.62 2.49
CA GLY A 49 -8.19 5.41 3.12
C GLY A 49 -7.88 5.52 4.62
N THR A 50 -8.08 6.69 5.24
CA THR A 50 -7.81 6.88 6.68
C THR A 50 -8.95 6.44 7.59
N THR A 51 -9.95 5.77 7.04
CA THR A 51 -11.02 5.08 7.78
C THR A 51 -11.54 3.91 6.93
N ASN A 52 -12.56 3.20 7.40
CA ASN A 52 -13.15 2.04 6.72
C ASN A 52 -12.16 0.88 6.46
N GLY A 53 -11.07 0.83 7.22
CA GLY A 53 -10.06 -0.23 7.13
C GLY A 53 -8.95 0.01 6.10
N GLY A 54 -8.88 1.16 5.44
CA GLY A 54 -7.77 1.51 4.55
C GLY A 54 -6.42 1.56 5.27
N ASN A 55 -6.46 1.99 6.53
CA ASN A 55 -5.30 2.09 7.43
C ASN A 55 -4.16 2.99 6.91
N ASP A 56 -4.52 3.96 6.08
CA ASP A 56 -3.61 4.99 5.60
C ASP A 56 -3.45 6.12 6.62
N TYR A 57 -2.41 6.92 6.46
CA TYR A 57 -2.12 8.07 7.32
C TYR A 57 -1.96 9.37 6.52
N PRO A 58 -2.41 10.53 7.07
CA PRO A 58 -2.44 11.78 6.33
C PRO A 58 -1.18 12.63 6.46
N GLY A 59 -0.17 12.16 7.20
CA GLY A 59 1.00 12.94 7.57
C GLY A 59 1.97 13.23 6.41
N ALA A 60 2.97 14.04 6.72
CA ALA A 60 4.00 14.40 5.76
C ALA A 60 5.00 13.25 5.54
N THR A 61 5.19 12.86 4.30
CA THR A 61 6.21 11.90 3.86
C THR A 61 6.64 12.20 2.43
N LEU A 62 7.75 11.61 1.95
CA LEU A 62 8.18 11.63 0.55
C LEU A 62 8.00 10.26 -0.09
N PRO A 63 8.01 10.14 -1.43
CA PRO A 63 7.97 8.85 -2.11
C PRO A 63 9.02 7.90 -1.55
N LEU A 64 8.59 6.75 -1.05
CA LEU A 64 9.43 5.70 -0.44
C LEU A 64 10.34 6.24 0.68
N GLY A 65 9.92 7.29 1.40
CA GLY A 65 10.72 7.95 2.44
C GLY A 65 10.94 7.07 3.67
N MET A 66 12.09 7.24 4.34
CA MET A 66 12.37 6.63 5.64
C MET A 66 11.52 7.26 6.76
N LEU A 67 11.28 8.57 6.67
CA LEU A 67 10.55 9.34 7.67
C LEU A 67 9.15 9.68 7.18
N ALA A 68 8.16 9.35 8.01
CA ALA A 68 6.76 9.72 7.84
C ALA A 68 6.29 10.40 9.13
N TRP A 69 6.11 11.72 9.10
CA TRP A 69 5.71 12.50 10.28
C TRP A 69 4.21 12.76 10.27
N SER A 70 3.49 11.97 11.05
CA SER A 70 2.03 11.91 11.00
C SER A 70 1.40 11.95 12.40
N PRO A 71 0.13 12.41 12.53
CA PRO A 71 -0.58 12.32 13.78
C PRO A 71 -0.83 10.88 14.22
N GLU A 72 -0.75 10.70 15.54
CA GLU A 72 -1.09 9.47 16.24
C GLU A 72 -2.40 9.64 17.01
N GLU A 73 -3.29 8.71 16.85
CA GLU A 73 -4.46 8.57 17.70
C GLU A 73 -4.04 8.08 19.10
N PRO A 74 -4.78 8.45 20.16
CA PRO A 74 -4.53 7.89 21.49
C PRO A 74 -4.75 6.38 21.52
N ARG A 75 -3.86 5.68 22.17
CA ARG A 75 -4.10 4.30 22.60
C ARG A 75 -5.31 4.24 23.54
N ASN A 76 -5.88 3.07 23.72
CA ASN A 76 -7.06 2.86 24.56
C ASN A 76 -8.35 3.51 24.04
N ARG A 77 -8.46 3.70 22.75
CA ARG A 77 -9.75 4.03 22.14
C ARG A 77 -10.76 2.92 22.44
N PRO A 78 -12.00 3.26 22.87
CA PRO A 78 -13.08 2.29 22.88
C PRO A 78 -13.27 1.75 21.47
N ARG A 79 -12.97 0.47 21.24
CA ARG A 79 -13.27 -0.14 19.95
C ARG A 79 -14.76 -0.38 19.89
N GLN A 80 -15.38 0.09 18.84
CA GLN A 80 -16.73 -0.34 18.50
C GLN A 80 -16.68 -1.84 18.18
N GLN A 81 -17.57 -2.59 18.83
CA GLN A 81 -17.75 -4.00 18.54
C GLN A 81 -18.19 -4.12 17.07
N VAL A 82 -17.41 -4.77 16.24
CA VAL A 82 -17.84 -5.12 14.90
C VAL A 82 -18.88 -6.22 15.05
N GLU A 83 -20.13 -5.88 14.77
CA GLU A 83 -21.25 -6.79 14.91
C GLU A 83 -21.01 -8.04 14.03
N GLY A 84 -21.06 -9.22 14.64
CA GLY A 84 -20.90 -10.50 13.93
C GLY A 84 -19.49 -11.08 13.85
N VAL A 85 -18.45 -10.40 14.36
CA VAL A 85 -17.08 -10.96 14.43
C VAL A 85 -16.83 -11.52 15.84
N PRO A 86 -16.78 -12.86 16.02
CA PRO A 86 -16.45 -13.46 17.31
C PRO A 86 -15.03 -13.04 17.73
N GLY A 87 -14.91 -12.41 18.91
CA GLY A 87 -13.62 -11.95 19.44
C GLY A 87 -13.23 -10.54 19.00
N SER A 88 -14.09 -9.78 18.28
CA SER A 88 -13.90 -8.35 18.10
C SER A 88 -13.80 -7.68 19.47
N LEU A 89 -12.69 -6.99 19.70
CA LEU A 89 -12.24 -6.66 21.03
C LEU A 89 -13.04 -5.48 21.58
N ARG A 90 -13.53 -5.71 22.76
CA ARG A 90 -14.05 -4.71 23.66
C ARG A 90 -12.95 -3.74 24.09
N ASP A 91 -13.36 -2.59 24.64
CA ASP A 91 -12.49 -1.60 25.28
C ASP A 91 -11.29 -2.25 25.95
N ASP A 92 -10.17 -2.32 25.24
CA ASP A 92 -8.98 -2.95 25.76
C ASP A 92 -7.91 -1.88 25.97
N PRO A 93 -7.68 -1.51 27.24
CA PRO A 93 -6.70 -0.48 27.57
C PRO A 93 -5.30 -0.93 27.13
N GLY A 94 -4.69 -0.23 26.20
CA GLY A 94 -3.33 -0.48 25.76
C GLY A 94 -3.14 -0.84 24.31
N ARG A 95 -4.18 -1.14 23.55
CA ARG A 95 -4.07 -1.35 22.12
C ARG A 95 -3.88 -0.07 21.33
N PRO A 96 -3.10 -0.11 20.24
CA PRO A 96 -3.08 0.96 19.27
C PRO A 96 -4.49 1.19 18.71
N ALA A 97 -4.80 2.42 18.39
CA ALA A 97 -6.12 2.77 17.90
C ALA A 97 -6.37 2.28 16.48
N ALA A 98 -5.46 2.63 15.57
CA ALA A 98 -5.51 2.28 14.16
C ALA A 98 -4.15 1.75 13.70
N PRO A 99 -4.09 0.75 12.81
CA PRO A 99 -2.82 0.21 12.32
C PRO A 99 -1.90 1.23 11.65
N GLY A 100 -2.45 2.23 10.96
CA GLY A 100 -1.69 3.34 10.37
C GLY A 100 -1.43 4.51 11.34
N GLY A 101 -1.78 4.39 12.62
CA GLY A 101 -1.63 5.45 13.64
C GLY A 101 -2.71 6.51 13.63
N TYR A 102 -3.49 6.65 12.57
CA TYR A 102 -4.54 7.66 12.41
C TYR A 102 -5.87 7.02 11.98
N GLU A 103 -6.97 7.56 12.49
CA GLU A 103 -8.33 7.17 12.09
C GLU A 103 -9.20 8.41 11.94
N TYR A 104 -9.72 8.68 10.76
CA TYR A 104 -10.50 9.90 10.46
C TYR A 104 -11.73 10.09 11.35
N THR A 105 -12.35 9.01 11.80
CA THR A 105 -13.53 9.10 12.70
C THR A 105 -13.17 9.52 14.12
N SER A 106 -11.88 9.57 14.46
CA SER A 106 -11.37 10.09 15.73
C SER A 106 -11.04 11.58 15.62
N ASN A 107 -11.36 12.33 16.65
CA ASN A 107 -11.02 13.75 16.76
C ASN A 107 -9.93 14.01 17.81
N ARG A 108 -9.07 13.02 18.11
CA ARG A 108 -8.04 13.08 19.15
C ARG A 108 -6.66 12.75 18.61
N ILE A 109 -5.67 13.51 19.03
CA ILE A 109 -4.25 13.31 18.72
C ILE A 109 -3.47 13.21 20.02
N SER A 110 -2.66 12.15 20.15
CA SER A 110 -1.74 11.93 21.28
C SER A 110 -0.32 12.41 21.01
N GLY A 111 0.00 12.67 19.77
CA GLY A 111 1.30 13.14 19.30
C GLY A 111 1.43 13.04 17.78
N PHE A 112 2.62 13.37 17.28
CA PHE A 112 2.98 13.25 15.89
C PHE A 112 4.25 12.42 15.81
N SER A 113 4.14 11.15 15.41
CA SER A 113 5.26 10.20 15.37
C SER A 113 6.06 10.31 14.08
N LEU A 114 7.30 9.83 14.12
CA LEU A 114 8.29 9.97 13.04
C LEU A 114 8.25 8.81 12.03
N THR A 115 7.53 7.73 12.36
CA THR A 115 7.41 6.53 11.51
C THR A 115 5.98 6.06 11.45
N HIS A 116 5.55 5.62 10.28
CA HIS A 116 4.23 5.01 10.05
C HIS A 116 4.37 3.89 9.03
N LEU A 117 3.48 2.93 9.11
CA LEU A 117 3.33 1.87 8.12
C LEU A 117 1.95 2.00 7.47
N MET A 118 1.92 2.04 6.15
CA MET A 118 0.70 2.31 5.40
C MET A 118 -0.08 1.03 5.13
N GLY A 119 -1.40 1.10 5.28
CA GLY A 119 -2.34 0.16 4.70
C GLY A 119 -2.35 -1.24 5.28
N THR A 120 -1.70 -1.51 6.42
CA THR A 120 -1.68 -2.88 6.96
C THR A 120 -2.86 -3.15 7.87
N GLY A 121 -3.38 -4.39 7.82
CA GLY A 121 -4.45 -4.85 8.72
C GLY A 121 -4.00 -5.21 10.14
N CYS A 122 -2.72 -5.27 10.40
CA CYS A 122 -2.17 -5.62 11.71
C CYS A 122 -2.34 -4.52 12.74
N ALA A 123 -2.49 -4.92 13.99
CA ALA A 123 -2.54 -3.99 15.12
C ALA A 123 -1.17 -3.33 15.32
N GLY A 124 -0.97 -2.21 14.66
CA GLY A 124 0.17 -1.33 14.82
C GLY A 124 1.51 -1.84 14.30
N ALA A 125 2.24 -0.94 13.77
CA ALA A 125 3.66 -1.05 13.49
C ALA A 125 4.23 0.36 13.35
N SER A 126 5.47 0.58 13.78
CA SER A 126 6.02 1.94 13.79
C SER A 126 5.33 2.86 14.82
N GLY A 127 4.97 4.09 14.49
CA GLY A 127 4.40 5.04 15.43
C GLY A 127 5.42 5.52 16.46
N ASP A 128 6.70 5.58 16.06
CA ASP A 128 7.80 5.80 16.99
C ASP A 128 7.98 7.29 17.31
N ILE A 129 8.26 7.56 18.57
CA ILE A 129 8.69 8.85 19.10
C ILE A 129 7.70 9.99 18.79
N PRO A 130 6.46 9.91 19.27
CA PRO A 130 5.50 10.99 19.11
C PRO A 130 5.94 12.29 19.78
N PHE A 131 5.87 13.39 19.03
CA PHE A 131 6.04 14.77 19.48
C PHE A 131 4.67 15.36 19.79
N MET A 132 4.42 15.77 21.03
CA MET A 132 3.13 16.37 21.39
C MET A 132 3.31 17.79 21.90
N PRO A 133 2.90 18.82 21.13
CA PRO A 133 2.89 20.19 21.59
C PRO A 133 1.76 20.38 22.60
N TYR A 134 2.11 20.93 23.78
CA TYR A 134 1.21 21.04 24.93
C TYR A 134 1.29 22.43 25.56
N THR A 135 0.25 22.84 26.27
CA THR A 135 0.14 24.19 26.85
C THR A 135 -0.16 24.22 28.36
N GLY A 136 0.09 23.10 29.05
CA GLY A 136 -0.08 22.96 30.50
C GLY A 136 1.22 22.57 31.22
N GLU A 137 1.12 22.41 32.52
CA GLU A 137 2.22 21.87 33.35
C GLU A 137 2.21 20.33 33.32
N ILE A 138 3.38 19.74 33.44
CA ILE A 138 3.53 18.29 33.54
C ILE A 138 3.54 17.90 35.02
N THR A 139 2.42 17.37 35.47
CA THR A 139 2.17 17.04 36.89
C THR A 139 2.15 15.56 37.21
N SER A 140 1.92 14.72 36.18
CA SER A 140 1.92 13.26 36.28
C SER A 140 2.70 12.67 35.12
N SER A 141 3.03 11.39 35.18
CA SER A 141 3.74 10.73 34.09
C SER A 141 2.84 10.58 32.85
N PRO A 142 3.29 11.00 31.66
CA PRO A 142 2.60 10.67 30.41
C PRO A 142 2.48 9.16 30.14
N ALA A 143 3.28 8.32 30.82
CA ALA A 143 3.15 6.87 30.76
C ALA A 143 1.97 6.32 31.57
N ASP A 144 1.46 7.05 32.58
CA ASP A 144 0.34 6.61 33.39
C ASP A 144 -1.00 6.73 32.69
N ASP A 145 -1.12 7.69 31.76
CA ASP A 145 -2.34 7.93 30.98
C ASP A 145 -2.05 7.85 29.50
N LEU A 146 -2.43 6.74 28.89
CA LEU A 146 -2.26 6.47 27.48
C LEU A 146 -3.45 6.96 26.62
N ARG A 147 -4.51 7.50 27.25
CA ARG A 147 -5.76 7.88 26.57
C ARG A 147 -5.74 9.27 25.95
N ALA A 148 -4.67 10.01 26.12
CA ALA A 148 -4.48 11.38 25.61
C ALA A 148 -5.39 12.48 26.19
N GLU A 149 -6.31 12.18 27.11
CA GLU A 149 -7.10 13.23 27.76
C GLU A 149 -6.24 14.20 28.57
N THR A 150 -5.16 13.70 29.15
CA THR A 150 -4.23 14.50 29.97
C THR A 150 -3.18 15.22 29.15
N TYR A 151 -2.52 14.55 28.22
CA TYR A 151 -1.36 15.05 27.46
C TYR A 151 -1.54 14.97 25.94
N GLY A 152 -2.72 14.70 25.47
CA GLY A 152 -3.14 14.81 24.07
C GLY A 152 -4.01 16.04 23.85
N SER A 153 -4.64 16.12 22.71
CA SER A 153 -5.59 17.16 22.37
C SER A 153 -6.65 16.67 21.39
N THR A 154 -7.86 17.20 21.53
CA THR A 154 -8.85 17.10 20.46
C THR A 154 -8.59 18.12 19.35
N PHE A 155 -9.21 17.92 18.20
CA PHE A 155 -9.19 18.85 17.06
C PHE A 155 -10.49 18.75 16.25
N SER A 156 -10.68 19.64 15.28
CA SER A 156 -11.73 19.55 14.27
C SER A 156 -11.09 19.31 12.91
N HIS A 157 -11.72 18.48 12.07
CA HIS A 157 -11.29 18.29 10.69
C HIS A 157 -11.40 19.58 9.85
N ASP A 158 -12.22 20.58 10.26
CA ASP A 158 -12.23 21.90 9.64
C ASP A 158 -10.90 22.67 9.86
N ASP A 159 -10.14 22.29 10.88
CA ASP A 159 -8.85 22.88 11.24
C ASP A 159 -7.66 22.02 10.72
N GLU A 160 -7.94 20.95 9.94
CA GLU A 160 -6.96 20.01 9.42
C GLU A 160 -6.70 20.24 7.92
N THR A 161 -5.45 20.04 7.50
CA THR A 161 -5.05 20.07 6.09
C THR A 161 -4.00 19.01 5.86
N ALA A 162 -4.28 18.08 4.96
CA ALA A 162 -3.34 17.06 4.49
C ALA A 162 -3.07 17.25 2.99
N GLN A 163 -1.81 17.22 2.59
CA GLN A 163 -1.34 17.35 1.20
C GLN A 163 -0.11 16.47 1.00
N ALA A 164 0.21 16.12 -0.22
CA ALA A 164 1.44 15.39 -0.52
C ALA A 164 2.67 16.12 0.05
N GLY A 165 3.35 15.50 1.03
CA GLY A 165 4.53 16.05 1.71
C GLY A 165 4.26 17.15 2.76
N TYR A 166 3.01 17.39 3.13
CA TYR A 166 2.65 18.42 4.11
C TYR A 166 1.41 18.04 4.90
N TYR A 167 1.46 18.29 6.22
CA TYR A 167 0.33 18.15 7.13
C TYR A 167 0.21 19.36 8.05
N LYS A 168 -1.01 19.76 8.36
CA LYS A 168 -1.30 20.86 9.31
C LYS A 168 -2.56 20.57 10.10
N VAL A 169 -2.55 20.88 11.39
CA VAL A 169 -3.73 20.86 12.25
C VAL A 169 -3.65 21.93 13.33
N LYS A 170 -4.81 22.51 13.69
CA LYS A 170 -4.92 23.36 14.88
C LYS A 170 -5.62 22.57 15.99
N LEU A 171 -4.89 22.32 17.05
CA LEU A 171 -5.34 21.58 18.21
C LEU A 171 -6.21 22.46 19.14
N GLN A 172 -7.12 21.84 19.90
CA GLN A 172 -7.98 22.55 20.86
C GLN A 172 -7.20 23.13 22.06
N ASN A 173 -6.00 22.64 22.35
CA ASN A 173 -5.10 23.28 23.30
C ASN A 173 -4.57 24.64 22.79
N GLY A 174 -4.84 24.99 21.54
CA GLY A 174 -4.51 26.26 20.90
C GLY A 174 -3.25 26.25 20.04
N VAL A 175 -2.50 25.13 20.02
CA VAL A 175 -1.30 25.02 19.19
C VAL A 175 -1.67 24.68 17.74
N THR A 176 -1.04 25.39 16.78
CA THR A 176 -1.05 24.99 15.37
C THR A 176 0.24 24.22 15.08
N THR A 177 0.10 23.02 14.56
CA THR A 177 1.19 22.14 14.15
C THR A 177 1.22 22.06 12.63
N GLU A 178 2.40 22.25 12.03
CA GLU A 178 2.66 22.07 10.61
C GLU A 178 3.88 21.16 10.45
N LEU A 179 3.79 20.18 9.55
CA LEU A 179 4.83 19.16 9.33
C LEU A 179 5.14 19.03 7.84
N THR A 180 6.42 18.84 7.52
CA THR A 180 6.90 18.51 6.17
C THR A 180 8.20 17.71 6.27
N THR A 181 8.61 17.02 5.19
CA THR A 181 9.71 16.05 5.26
C THR A 181 10.67 16.14 4.07
N THR A 182 11.87 15.59 4.27
CA THR A 182 12.74 15.04 3.25
C THR A 182 12.72 13.50 3.33
N LEU A 183 13.62 12.80 2.67
CA LEU A 183 13.65 11.33 2.71
C LEU A 183 13.91 10.76 4.13
N ARG A 184 14.79 11.40 4.91
CA ARG A 184 15.25 10.93 6.23
C ARG A 184 15.05 11.95 7.34
N THR A 185 14.58 13.14 6.99
CA THR A 185 14.44 14.24 7.95
C THR A 185 13.08 14.91 7.86
N GLY A 186 12.69 15.63 8.90
CA GLY A 186 11.46 16.41 8.94
C GLY A 186 11.72 17.86 9.39
N ALA A 187 10.82 18.74 9.00
CA ALA A 187 10.69 20.08 9.52
C ALA A 187 9.30 20.25 10.15
N GLY A 188 9.25 20.66 11.42
CA GLY A 188 8.04 20.97 12.16
C GLY A 188 7.97 22.45 12.51
N ARG A 189 6.76 23.03 12.44
CA ARG A 189 6.48 24.40 12.86
C ARG A 189 5.32 24.35 13.85
N PHE A 190 5.57 24.80 15.08
CA PHE A 190 4.62 24.78 16.18
C PHE A 190 4.33 26.18 16.65
N THR A 191 3.11 26.68 16.44
CA THR A 191 2.70 28.02 16.87
C THR A 191 1.84 27.92 18.12
N TYR A 192 2.37 28.42 19.23
CA TYR A 192 1.74 28.37 20.54
C TYR A 192 0.84 29.58 20.81
N PRO A 193 -0.25 29.42 21.57
CA PRO A 193 -1.11 30.53 21.97
C PRO A 193 -0.39 31.44 23.00
N ALA A 194 -0.60 32.74 22.88
CA ALA A 194 -0.04 33.71 23.82
C ALA A 194 -0.48 33.46 25.27
N GLY A 195 0.43 33.68 26.20
CA GLY A 195 0.16 33.61 27.63
C GLY A 195 0.02 32.21 28.23
N LYS A 196 0.31 31.17 27.44
CA LYS A 196 0.36 29.78 27.92
C LYS A 196 1.79 29.22 27.80
N PRO A 197 2.16 28.22 28.63
CA PRO A 197 3.45 27.54 28.46
C PRO A 197 3.57 26.92 27.07
N ALA A 198 4.72 27.06 26.46
CA ALA A 198 5.06 26.40 25.20
C ALA A 198 5.84 25.11 25.49
N VAL A 199 5.15 24.00 25.59
CA VAL A 199 5.73 22.70 25.98
C VAL A 199 5.79 21.78 24.78
N MET A 200 6.87 21.02 24.63
CA MET A 200 6.96 19.87 23.74
C MET A 200 7.22 18.61 24.58
N LEU A 201 6.32 17.63 24.49
CA LEU A 201 6.55 16.29 25.03
C LEU A 201 7.12 15.40 23.92
N LEU A 202 8.09 14.57 24.28
CA LEU A 202 8.65 13.52 23.43
C LEU A 202 8.49 12.19 24.14
N ARG A 203 7.60 11.35 23.63
CA ARG A 203 7.27 10.05 24.19
C ARG A 203 8.21 8.99 23.62
N THR A 204 9.47 8.95 24.04
CA THR A 204 10.52 8.12 23.42
C THR A 204 10.24 6.62 23.50
N ALA A 205 9.64 6.14 24.58
CA ALA A 205 9.25 4.73 24.71
C ALA A 205 7.93 4.39 24.01
N ASN A 206 7.33 5.34 23.30
CA ASN A 206 6.05 5.12 22.63
C ASN A 206 6.28 4.64 21.20
N SER A 207 5.57 3.59 20.85
CA SER A 207 5.42 3.03 19.52
C SER A 207 4.05 2.36 19.50
N GLU A 208 3.48 2.07 18.34
CA GLU A 208 2.13 1.49 18.29
C GLU A 208 2.05 0.12 18.96
N THR A 209 3.08 -0.69 18.86
CA THR A 209 3.16 -2.01 19.48
C THR A 209 3.91 -2.02 20.82
N GLY A 210 4.49 -0.90 21.24
CA GLY A 210 5.33 -0.78 22.42
C GLY A 210 6.82 -0.85 22.11
N SER A 211 7.65 -0.94 23.16
CA SER A 211 9.10 -0.98 23.04
C SER A 211 9.75 -1.89 24.08
N THR A 212 10.96 -2.38 23.81
CA THR A 212 11.78 -3.13 24.79
C THR A 212 12.73 -2.22 25.55
N ASP A 213 13.15 -1.09 24.94
CA ASP A 213 14.04 -0.11 25.56
C ASP A 213 13.85 1.25 24.86
N ALA A 214 14.12 2.31 25.60
CA ALA A 214 14.12 3.67 25.09
C ALA A 214 15.03 4.58 25.89
N GLN A 215 15.54 5.64 25.28
CA GLN A 215 16.33 6.66 25.96
C GLN A 215 16.05 8.03 25.35
N VAL A 216 16.06 9.03 26.23
CA VAL A 216 16.00 10.44 25.83
C VAL A 216 17.12 11.23 26.49
N LYS A 217 17.73 12.17 25.73
CA LYS A 217 18.73 13.12 26.21
C LYS A 217 18.38 14.51 25.70
N ILE A 218 18.37 15.47 26.62
CA ILE A 218 18.06 16.87 26.38
C ILE A 218 19.33 17.71 26.58
N ASP A 219 19.82 18.33 25.55
CA ASP A 219 20.87 19.37 25.60
C ASP A 219 20.21 20.75 25.44
N ALA A 220 19.79 21.32 26.57
CA ALA A 220 19.09 22.60 26.60
C ALA A 220 19.95 23.75 26.07
N ALA A 221 21.26 23.71 26.28
CA ALA A 221 22.18 24.77 25.87
C ALA A 221 22.28 24.83 24.32
N ASN A 222 22.31 23.70 23.67
CA ASN A 222 22.34 23.58 22.21
C ASN A 222 20.94 23.43 21.58
N ARG A 223 19.90 23.36 22.40
CA ARG A 223 18.48 23.18 21.96
C ARG A 223 18.27 21.90 21.18
N ILE A 224 18.87 20.80 21.62
CA ILE A 224 18.81 19.49 20.98
C ILE A 224 18.14 18.50 21.92
N VAL A 225 17.23 17.69 21.38
CA VAL A 225 16.75 16.49 22.04
C VAL A 225 17.07 15.30 21.13
N SER A 226 17.65 14.26 21.72
CA SER A 226 18.06 13.07 21.00
C SER A 226 17.75 11.82 21.80
N GLY A 227 17.81 10.67 21.16
CA GLY A 227 17.57 9.40 21.86
C GLY A 227 17.34 8.25 20.88
N SER A 228 16.79 7.18 21.44
CA SER A 228 16.47 5.98 20.68
C SER A 228 15.30 5.23 21.28
N VAL A 229 14.69 4.39 20.49
CA VAL A 229 13.70 3.39 20.89
C VAL A 229 14.00 2.07 20.20
N THR A 230 13.95 0.96 20.94
CA THR A 230 13.94 -0.38 20.36
C THR A 230 12.50 -0.86 20.35
N SER A 231 11.94 -0.94 19.16
CA SER A 231 10.54 -1.26 18.87
C SER A 231 10.47 -2.35 17.81
N GLY A 232 9.33 -2.50 17.17
CA GLY A 232 9.04 -3.55 16.19
C GLY A 232 7.86 -4.38 16.66
N ASN A 233 8.01 -5.70 16.70
CA ASN A 233 6.94 -6.60 17.11
C ASN A 233 5.67 -6.43 16.28
N PHE A 234 5.86 -6.40 14.96
CA PHE A 234 4.78 -6.24 13.98
C PHE A 234 3.60 -7.18 14.29
N CYS A 235 2.38 -6.69 14.21
CA CYS A 235 1.14 -7.36 14.63
C CYS A 235 1.02 -7.67 16.12
N GLY A 236 1.97 -7.27 16.97
CA GLY A 236 1.89 -7.41 18.43
C GLY A 236 2.04 -8.83 18.99
N TYR A 237 2.66 -9.74 18.26
CA TYR A 237 2.83 -11.14 18.66
C TYR A 237 4.15 -11.37 19.40
N ILE A 238 4.29 -10.85 20.60
CA ILE A 238 5.47 -11.11 21.45
C ILE A 238 5.56 -12.60 21.80
N GLY A 239 6.75 -13.18 21.65
CA GLY A 239 7.04 -14.55 22.10
C GLY A 239 6.64 -15.64 21.12
N THR A 240 6.23 -15.29 19.89
CA THR A 240 6.21 -16.27 18.82
C THR A 240 7.62 -16.52 18.33
N ALA A 241 7.84 -17.74 17.91
CA ALA A 241 9.14 -18.27 17.58
C ALA A 241 9.86 -17.50 16.46
N ASP A 242 11.15 -17.37 16.62
CA ASP A 242 12.12 -16.79 15.68
C ASP A 242 11.72 -15.45 15.01
N ARG A 243 10.74 -14.77 15.56
CA ARG A 243 10.33 -13.44 15.12
C ARG A 243 11.38 -12.43 15.50
N ARG A 244 12.01 -11.82 14.52
CA ARG A 244 13.05 -10.82 14.68
C ARG A 244 12.67 -9.51 14.01
N SER A 245 11.40 -9.11 14.13
CA SER A 245 10.91 -7.85 13.59
C SER A 245 11.29 -6.61 14.42
N TYR A 246 12.21 -6.77 15.36
CA TYR A 246 12.69 -5.67 16.19
C TYR A 246 13.73 -4.83 15.48
N TYR A 247 13.68 -3.52 15.73
CA TYR A 247 14.65 -2.54 15.25
C TYR A 247 14.94 -1.51 16.34
N THR A 248 16.09 -0.85 16.26
CA THR A 248 16.37 0.35 17.07
C THR A 248 16.34 1.57 16.17
N LEU A 249 15.46 2.52 16.49
CA LEU A 249 15.36 3.81 15.84
C LEU A 249 16.08 4.86 16.68
N TYR A 250 17.02 5.56 16.09
CA TYR A 250 17.73 6.71 16.66
C TYR A 250 17.16 7.99 16.08
N PHE A 251 17.03 9.02 16.90
CA PHE A 251 16.54 10.32 16.42
C PHE A 251 17.35 11.48 17.00
N THR A 252 17.34 12.60 16.27
CA THR A 252 17.77 13.91 16.76
C THR A 252 16.75 14.97 16.37
N ALA A 253 16.50 15.93 17.26
CA ALA A 253 15.59 17.06 17.04
C ALA A 253 16.27 18.35 17.49
N HIS A 254 16.45 19.30 16.57
CA HIS A 254 17.05 20.60 16.80
C HIS A 254 15.97 21.67 16.75
N PHE A 255 15.87 22.50 17.81
CA PHE A 255 14.86 23.57 17.91
C PHE A 255 15.51 24.93 17.72
N ASP A 256 14.77 25.91 17.21
CA ASP A 256 15.26 27.29 17.05
C ASP A 256 15.00 28.17 18.27
N ALA A 257 14.03 27.84 19.12
CA ALA A 257 13.70 28.58 20.34
C ALA A 257 14.56 28.13 21.53
N PRO A 258 14.95 29.07 22.46
CA PRO A 258 15.62 28.71 23.70
C PRO A 258 14.77 27.80 24.58
N ILE A 259 15.42 26.89 25.30
CA ILE A 259 14.78 25.98 26.27
C ILE A 259 14.93 26.59 27.66
N LEU A 260 13.81 26.91 28.30
CA LEU A 260 13.76 27.49 29.65
C LEU A 260 13.80 26.44 30.76
N ARG A 261 13.09 25.34 30.56
CA ARG A 261 12.96 24.25 31.55
C ARG A 261 12.95 22.90 30.85
N THR A 262 13.45 21.90 31.55
CA THR A 262 13.46 20.51 31.10
C THR A 262 12.87 19.61 32.17
N GLY A 263 12.51 18.42 31.76
CA GLY A 263 12.20 17.36 32.65
C GLY A 263 12.01 16.04 31.92
N THR A 264 12.01 14.97 32.66
CA THR A 264 11.82 13.64 32.09
C THR A 264 10.84 12.83 32.93
N TRP A 265 10.41 11.72 32.40
CA TRP A 265 9.72 10.70 33.17
C TRP A 265 10.31 9.32 32.87
N GLN A 266 10.20 8.47 33.84
CA GLN A 266 10.52 7.04 33.77
C GLN A 266 9.45 6.28 34.53
N ASP A 267 8.70 5.44 33.85
CA ASP A 267 7.48 4.83 34.36
C ASP A 267 6.55 5.89 34.97
N SER A 268 6.00 5.66 36.18
CA SER A 268 5.14 6.62 36.88
C SER A 268 5.88 7.81 37.50
N ALA A 269 7.20 7.83 37.48
CA ALA A 269 7.99 8.87 38.12
C ALA A 269 8.28 10.06 37.19
N VAL A 270 7.73 11.24 37.54
CA VAL A 270 8.05 12.52 36.89
C VAL A 270 9.26 13.16 37.57
N ARG A 271 10.22 13.64 36.78
CA ARG A 271 11.48 14.23 37.26
C ARG A 271 11.71 15.61 36.62
N PRO A 272 11.24 16.70 37.24
CA PRO A 272 11.54 18.05 36.82
C PRO A 272 13.05 18.38 36.87
N ASN A 273 13.51 19.26 36.01
CA ASN A 273 14.91 19.71 35.90
C ASN A 273 15.91 18.59 35.61
N THR A 274 15.48 17.51 35.01
CA THR A 274 16.34 16.44 34.50
C THR A 274 16.44 16.49 33.01
N THR A 275 17.52 15.90 32.48
CA THR A 275 17.84 15.97 31.04
C THR A 275 17.97 14.59 30.40
N GLU A 276 17.88 13.53 31.18
CA GLU A 276 18.02 12.15 30.69
C GLU A 276 17.01 11.22 31.34
N ALA A 277 16.46 10.31 30.58
CA ALA A 277 15.72 9.16 31.08
C ALA A 277 15.95 7.94 30.19
N THR A 278 15.85 6.80 30.79
CA THR A 278 15.79 5.51 30.12
C THR A 278 14.51 4.82 30.57
N GLY A 279 13.88 4.04 29.73
CA GLY A 279 12.64 3.43 30.14
C GLY A 279 12.48 2.09 29.49
N GLY A 280 12.08 1.17 30.32
CA GLY A 280 12.01 -0.22 30.05
C GLY A 280 10.87 -0.68 29.15
N THR A 281 10.60 -1.97 29.26
CA THR A 281 9.63 -2.67 28.43
C THR A 281 8.23 -2.11 28.55
N THR A 282 7.67 -1.65 27.45
CA THR A 282 6.26 -1.26 27.31
C THR A 282 5.44 -2.30 26.53
N TYR A 283 6.06 -3.37 26.04
CA TYR A 283 5.34 -4.49 25.46
C TYR A 283 4.48 -5.15 26.55
N GLY A 284 3.21 -5.38 26.21
CA GLY A 284 2.30 -6.19 26.98
C GLY A 284 2.01 -7.52 26.29
N ASP A 285 1.13 -8.30 26.87
CA ASP A 285 0.64 -9.53 26.27
C ASP A 285 -0.12 -9.20 24.96
N LYS A 286 0.20 -9.91 23.88
CA LYS A 286 -0.40 -9.74 22.54
C LYS A 286 -0.38 -8.28 22.03
N GLY A 287 0.69 -7.56 22.29
CA GLY A 287 0.86 -6.18 21.80
C GLY A 287 0.14 -5.11 22.62
N PHE A 288 -0.43 -5.44 23.76
CA PHE A 288 -0.98 -4.45 24.67
C PHE A 288 0.12 -3.74 25.45
N VAL A 289 0.11 -2.41 25.42
CA VAL A 289 1.05 -1.61 26.21
C VAL A 289 0.49 -1.41 27.61
N PRO A 290 1.18 -1.89 28.68
CA PRO A 290 0.72 -1.69 30.04
C PRO A 290 0.85 -0.21 30.44
N PRO A 291 -0.14 0.40 31.11
CA PRO A 291 0.00 1.74 31.67
C PRO A 291 1.09 1.79 32.74
N GLY A 292 1.67 2.97 32.95
CA GLY A 292 2.70 3.20 33.96
C GLY A 292 4.08 2.67 33.57
N LYS A 293 4.32 2.35 32.30
CA LYS A 293 5.61 1.89 31.77
C LYS A 293 6.08 2.77 30.62
N GLY A 294 7.40 2.99 30.55
CA GLY A 294 8.06 3.74 29.49
C GLY A 294 8.71 5.03 29.97
N SER A 295 9.41 5.71 29.07
CA SER A 295 10.15 6.92 29.34
C SER A 295 9.93 7.97 28.26
N GLY A 296 10.30 9.22 28.61
CA GLY A 296 10.32 10.33 27.70
C GLY A 296 10.79 11.60 28.39
N GLY A 297 10.73 12.69 27.64
CA GLY A 297 11.13 13.97 28.14
C GLY A 297 10.18 15.09 27.70
N TRP A 298 10.25 16.22 28.39
CA TRP A 298 9.61 17.45 27.97
C TRP A 298 10.55 18.64 28.07
N ILE A 299 10.30 19.62 27.22
CA ILE A 299 10.99 20.88 27.21
C ILE A 299 9.97 22.01 27.17
N VAL A 300 10.30 23.12 27.83
CA VAL A 300 9.51 24.35 27.79
C VAL A 300 10.31 25.41 27.08
N PHE A 301 9.75 26.00 26.04
CA PHE A 301 10.41 27.00 25.22
C PHE A 301 10.21 28.43 25.73
N ASP A 302 11.17 29.29 25.43
CA ASP A 302 11.00 30.73 25.50
C ASP A 302 10.31 31.24 24.23
N THR A 303 9.04 31.58 24.35
CA THR A 303 8.23 32.16 23.27
C THR A 303 7.98 33.65 23.45
N SER A 304 8.75 34.34 24.31
CA SER A 304 8.61 35.78 24.56
C SER A 304 8.86 36.65 23.32
N HIS A 305 9.71 36.19 22.40
CA HIS A 305 10.05 36.89 21.16
C HIS A 305 9.27 36.40 19.94
N SER A 306 8.85 35.14 19.93
CA SER A 306 8.08 34.52 18.84
C SER A 306 7.19 33.42 19.39
N PRO A 307 5.89 33.38 19.06
CA PRO A 307 5.02 32.29 19.46
C PRO A 307 5.30 30.99 18.67
N THR A 308 6.15 31.04 17.64
CA THR A 308 6.42 29.92 16.74
C THR A 308 7.79 29.32 17.07
N VAL A 309 7.81 27.99 17.23
CA VAL A 309 8.99 27.17 17.40
C VAL A 309 9.14 26.26 16.19
N ASN A 310 10.29 26.29 15.53
CA ASN A 310 10.62 25.38 14.46
C ASN A 310 11.52 24.25 14.97
N ALA A 311 11.25 23.03 14.50
CA ALA A 311 12.06 21.85 14.74
C ALA A 311 12.57 21.27 13.43
N ARG A 312 13.83 20.80 13.43
CA ARG A 312 14.41 19.97 12.40
C ARG A 312 14.71 18.62 13.02
N VAL A 313 14.14 17.55 12.50
CA VAL A 313 14.30 16.20 13.04
C VAL A 313 14.93 15.28 12.01
N ALA A 314 15.64 14.26 12.46
CA ALA A 314 16.14 13.18 11.62
C ALA A 314 16.10 11.86 12.36
N ILE A 315 16.01 10.79 11.60
CA ILE A 315 16.05 9.41 12.11
C ILE A 315 17.16 8.61 11.43
N SER A 316 17.55 7.52 12.07
CA SER A 316 18.45 6.49 11.55
C SER A 316 18.19 5.16 12.24
N TYR A 317 18.27 4.06 11.49
CA TYR A 317 18.24 2.70 12.05
C TYR A 317 19.66 2.16 12.39
N VAL A 318 20.69 3.00 12.31
CA VAL A 318 22.09 2.62 12.53
C VAL A 318 22.65 3.20 13.83
N SER A 319 22.58 4.52 14.00
CA SER A 319 23.14 5.19 15.17
C SER A 319 22.68 6.64 15.31
N GLN A 320 22.86 7.20 16.51
CA GLN A 320 22.69 8.63 16.78
C GLN A 320 23.53 9.51 15.85
N ALA A 321 24.79 9.12 15.59
CA ALA A 321 25.70 9.85 14.72
C ALA A 321 25.21 9.86 13.24
N ASN A 322 24.53 8.79 12.82
CA ASN A 322 23.93 8.71 11.49
C ASN A 322 22.67 9.59 11.39
N ALA A 323 21.82 9.63 12.42
CA ALA A 323 20.70 10.57 12.45
C ALA A 323 21.17 12.03 12.30
N GLU A 324 22.24 12.41 12.99
CA GLU A 324 22.88 13.72 12.83
C GLU A 324 23.49 13.93 11.44
N ALA A 325 24.04 12.88 10.81
CA ALA A 325 24.57 12.96 9.45
C ALA A 325 23.44 13.16 8.43
N ASN A 326 22.33 12.42 8.59
CA ASN A 326 21.13 12.60 7.78
C ASN A 326 20.59 14.04 7.88
N LEU A 327 20.49 14.57 9.12
CA LEU A 327 20.04 15.94 9.35
C LEU A 327 20.92 16.97 8.65
N ARG A 328 22.24 16.83 8.79
CA ARG A 328 23.19 17.77 8.14
C ARG A 328 23.14 17.70 6.61
N ALA A 329 22.90 16.53 6.06
CA ALA A 329 22.88 16.33 4.60
C ALA A 329 21.59 16.83 3.95
N GLU A 330 20.44 16.53 4.54
CA GLU A 330 19.14 16.78 3.90
C GLU A 330 18.45 18.06 4.39
N ASN A 331 18.65 18.43 5.68
CA ASN A 331 18.03 19.60 6.30
C ASN A 331 19.05 20.37 7.17
N PRO A 332 20.10 20.95 6.55
CA PRO A 332 21.15 21.66 7.28
C PRO A 332 20.64 22.89 8.02
N SER A 333 21.45 23.39 8.96
CA SER A 333 21.15 24.63 9.67
C SER A 333 20.92 25.78 8.70
N GLY A 334 19.89 26.60 8.96
CA GLY A 334 19.47 27.70 8.09
C GLY A 334 18.45 27.31 7.01
N THR A 335 18.16 26.03 6.81
CA THR A 335 17.04 25.63 5.96
C THR A 335 15.71 26.02 6.65
N THR A 336 14.87 26.76 5.94
CA THR A 336 13.56 27.17 6.46
C THR A 336 12.52 26.06 6.25
N PHE A 337 11.48 26.03 7.09
CA PHE A 337 10.33 25.18 6.94
C PHE A 337 9.73 25.24 5.52
N ASP A 338 9.52 26.46 5.01
CA ASP A 338 8.90 26.66 3.70
C ASP A 338 9.78 26.16 2.54
N THR A 339 11.13 26.21 2.70
CA THR A 339 12.05 25.59 1.74
C THR A 339 11.87 24.07 1.67
N VAL A 340 11.76 23.41 2.84
CA VAL A 340 11.53 21.96 2.89
C VAL A 340 10.17 21.61 2.28
N ARG A 341 9.11 22.33 2.67
CA ARG A 341 7.75 22.13 2.15
C ARG A 341 7.70 22.29 0.62
N THR A 342 8.31 23.33 0.07
CA THR A 342 8.32 23.55 -1.38
C THR A 342 9.05 22.41 -2.11
N LYS A 343 10.17 21.92 -1.56
CA LYS A 343 10.90 20.80 -2.13
C LYS A 343 10.12 19.49 -2.02
N ALA A 344 9.43 19.24 -0.90
CA ALA A 344 8.59 18.07 -0.72
C ALA A 344 7.46 18.02 -1.75
N HIS A 345 6.76 19.15 -1.94
CA HIS A 345 5.72 19.27 -2.97
C HIS A 345 6.29 19.02 -4.38
N ALA A 346 7.42 19.63 -4.72
CA ALA A 346 8.07 19.44 -6.02
C ALA A 346 8.48 17.97 -6.24
N THR A 347 9.01 17.30 -5.23
CA THR A 347 9.39 15.87 -5.30
C THR A 347 8.17 15.00 -5.58
N TRP A 348 7.05 15.24 -4.89
CA TRP A 348 5.80 14.55 -5.17
C TRP A 348 5.27 14.86 -6.57
N ASN A 349 5.33 16.12 -6.97
CA ASN A 349 4.88 16.53 -8.28
C ASN A 349 5.68 15.84 -9.40
N ASP A 350 7.00 15.72 -9.26
CA ASP A 350 7.85 15.00 -10.19
C ASP A 350 7.53 13.50 -10.26
N ALA A 351 7.28 12.86 -9.10
CA ALA A 351 6.92 11.45 -9.03
C ALA A 351 5.56 11.17 -9.69
N LEU A 352 4.54 11.98 -9.37
CA LEU A 352 3.18 11.80 -9.86
C LEU A 352 3.03 12.19 -11.34
N ASN A 353 3.81 13.17 -11.84
CA ASN A 353 3.84 13.55 -13.24
C ASN A 353 4.39 12.45 -14.18
N LYS A 354 4.86 11.33 -13.65
CA LYS A 354 5.20 10.16 -14.48
C LYS A 354 3.99 9.55 -15.14
N ILE A 355 2.80 9.70 -14.57
CA ILE A 355 1.54 9.39 -15.23
C ILE A 355 0.71 10.67 -15.32
N GLN A 356 0.51 11.16 -16.52
CA GLN A 356 -0.34 12.31 -16.78
C GLN A 356 -1.66 11.84 -17.37
N ILE A 357 -2.76 12.37 -16.85
CA ILE A 357 -4.13 12.05 -17.30
C ILE A 357 -4.85 13.30 -17.80
N GLU A 358 -5.75 13.12 -18.77
CA GLU A 358 -6.67 14.14 -19.24
C GLU A 358 -8.09 13.58 -19.30
N GLY A 359 -9.07 14.39 -18.90
CA GLY A 359 -10.48 13.97 -18.80
C GLY A 359 -10.83 13.46 -17.42
N GLY A 360 -12.01 12.85 -17.29
CA GLY A 360 -12.60 12.51 -16.00
C GLY A 360 -13.12 13.73 -15.23
N THR A 361 -13.82 13.50 -14.15
CA THR A 361 -14.24 14.54 -13.18
C THR A 361 -13.09 14.91 -12.25
N HIS A 362 -13.22 16.00 -11.52
CA HIS A 362 -12.25 16.40 -10.52
C HIS A 362 -12.03 15.31 -9.45
N ASP A 363 -13.10 14.71 -8.94
CA ASP A 363 -13.01 13.64 -7.94
C ASP A 363 -12.30 12.39 -8.46
N GLU A 364 -12.56 11.99 -9.71
CA GLU A 364 -11.86 10.89 -10.37
C GLU A 364 -10.36 11.16 -10.51
N GLN A 365 -9.96 12.41 -10.82
CA GLN A 365 -8.56 12.82 -10.87
C GLN A 365 -7.92 12.81 -9.47
N VAL A 366 -8.64 13.26 -8.44
CA VAL A 366 -8.18 13.22 -7.04
C VAL A 366 -7.96 11.77 -6.59
N VAL A 367 -8.93 10.88 -6.83
CA VAL A 367 -8.78 9.45 -6.47
C VAL A 367 -7.60 8.84 -7.22
N PHE A 368 -7.42 9.13 -8.51
CA PHE A 368 -6.31 8.60 -9.29
C PHE A 368 -4.94 9.03 -8.73
N TYR A 369 -4.74 10.33 -8.52
CA TYR A 369 -3.45 10.79 -8.03
C TYR A 369 -3.21 10.45 -6.55
N THR A 370 -4.27 10.26 -5.76
CA THR A 370 -4.14 9.75 -4.39
C THR A 370 -3.76 8.28 -4.38
N ALA A 371 -4.37 7.45 -5.23
CA ALA A 371 -3.98 6.05 -5.38
C ALA A 371 -2.51 5.93 -5.87
N LEU A 372 -2.08 6.76 -6.83
CA LEU A 372 -0.69 6.79 -7.27
C LEU A 372 0.27 7.26 -6.14
N TYR A 373 -0.17 8.20 -5.31
CA TYR A 373 0.57 8.63 -4.12
C TYR A 373 0.73 7.48 -3.12
N HIS A 374 -0.34 6.75 -2.79
CA HIS A 374 -0.31 5.61 -1.88
C HIS A 374 0.60 4.49 -2.40
N THR A 375 0.55 4.17 -3.70
CA THR A 375 1.44 3.17 -4.33
C THR A 375 2.93 3.45 -4.10
N LEU A 376 3.30 4.69 -3.83
CA LEU A 376 4.69 5.12 -3.61
C LEU A 376 5.03 5.36 -2.13
N LEU A 377 4.26 4.82 -1.20
CA LEU A 377 4.53 4.92 0.25
C LEU A 377 5.10 3.63 0.87
N GLY A 378 5.00 2.49 0.18
CA GLY A 378 5.20 1.16 0.75
C GLY A 378 6.65 0.82 1.09
N GLU A 379 7.47 0.52 0.11
CA GLU A 379 8.85 0.03 0.30
C GLU A 379 9.77 1.16 0.76
N ASN A 380 9.93 1.29 2.08
CA ASN A 380 10.63 2.42 2.67
C ASN A 380 12.14 2.38 2.43
N LEU A 381 12.71 3.54 2.15
CA LEU A 381 14.16 3.75 2.24
C LEU A 381 14.64 3.41 3.65
N TYR A 382 15.73 2.62 3.73
CA TYR A 382 16.23 2.12 5.01
C TYR A 382 17.71 2.46 5.28
N SER A 383 18.51 2.73 4.24
CA SER A 383 19.90 3.17 4.39
C SER A 383 20.01 4.67 4.66
N ASP A 384 20.99 5.03 5.50
CA ASP A 384 21.37 6.41 5.76
C ASP A 384 22.07 7.08 4.54
N VAL A 385 22.34 8.37 4.63
CA VAL A 385 22.97 9.15 3.54
C VAL A 385 24.37 8.64 3.17
N ASP A 386 25.05 7.95 4.07
CA ASP A 386 26.36 7.33 3.85
C ASP A 386 26.26 5.88 3.34
N GLY A 387 25.05 5.39 3.08
CA GLY A 387 24.75 4.06 2.59
C GLY A 387 24.73 2.97 3.66
N ARG A 388 24.94 3.30 4.95
CA ARG A 388 24.86 2.32 6.03
C ARG A 388 23.42 1.97 6.39
N TYR A 389 23.20 0.72 6.80
CA TYR A 389 21.92 0.19 7.29
C TYR A 389 22.15 -0.99 8.24
N THR A 390 21.21 -1.26 9.11
CA THR A 390 21.21 -2.46 9.97
C THR A 390 20.53 -3.60 9.22
N GLY A 391 21.26 -4.71 9.02
CA GLY A 391 20.76 -5.88 8.30
C GLY A 391 19.88 -6.80 9.16
N MET A 392 19.29 -7.82 8.54
CA MET A 392 18.51 -8.86 9.24
C MET A 392 19.34 -9.66 10.25
N ASP A 393 20.66 -9.73 10.07
CA ASP A 393 21.60 -10.34 11.03
C ASP A 393 21.94 -9.42 12.23
N GLY A 394 21.31 -8.26 12.33
CA GLY A 394 21.57 -7.26 13.37
C GLY A 394 22.91 -6.52 13.24
N LYS A 395 23.64 -6.72 12.14
CA LYS A 395 24.92 -6.03 11.90
C LYS A 395 24.74 -4.83 10.97
N VAL A 396 25.65 -3.87 11.10
CA VAL A 396 25.70 -2.73 10.20
C VAL A 396 26.40 -3.13 8.88
N HIS A 397 25.67 -2.91 7.79
CA HIS A 397 26.15 -3.10 6.43
C HIS A 397 26.23 -1.76 5.70
N THR A 398 26.82 -1.78 4.52
CA THR A 398 26.87 -0.63 3.61
C THR A 398 26.43 -1.05 2.22
N VAL A 399 25.60 -0.26 1.60
CA VAL A 399 25.13 -0.44 0.23
C VAL A 399 26.33 -0.49 -0.73
N ALA A 400 26.36 -1.50 -1.58
CA ALA A 400 27.43 -1.73 -2.57
C ALA A 400 26.91 -1.48 -4.00
N ALA A 401 27.75 -0.86 -4.84
CA ALA A 401 27.39 -0.66 -6.25
C ALA A 401 27.09 -2.01 -6.96
N PRO A 402 26.11 -2.08 -7.88
CA PRO A 402 25.37 -0.96 -8.50
C PRO A 402 24.20 -0.41 -7.69
N GLN A 403 23.81 -1.08 -6.59
CA GLN A 403 22.75 -0.61 -5.69
C GLN A 403 23.07 0.78 -5.15
N LYS A 404 22.07 1.66 -5.02
CA LYS A 404 22.20 3.03 -4.51
C LYS A 404 21.62 3.22 -3.11
N ALA A 405 20.62 2.43 -2.76
CA ALA A 405 19.96 2.48 -1.47
C ALA A 405 19.48 1.10 -1.04
N GLN A 406 19.47 0.84 0.26
CA GLN A 406 18.77 -0.28 0.85
C GLN A 406 17.35 0.17 1.14
N TYR A 407 16.40 -0.60 0.68
CA TYR A 407 14.98 -0.47 0.96
C TYR A 407 14.54 -1.54 1.94
N SER A 408 13.41 -1.32 2.58
CA SER A 408 12.86 -2.23 3.58
C SER A 408 11.35 -2.28 3.48
N THR A 409 10.72 -3.11 4.32
CA THR A 409 9.28 -3.32 4.38
C THR A 409 8.75 -3.96 3.09
N PHE A 410 8.34 -5.19 3.20
CA PHE A 410 7.92 -6.01 2.08
C PHE A 410 6.69 -6.81 2.50
N SER A 411 5.54 -6.49 1.96
CA SER A 411 4.31 -7.28 2.08
C SER A 411 4.18 -8.18 0.86
N GLY A 412 4.96 -9.26 0.84
CA GLY A 412 5.17 -10.03 -0.38
C GLY A 412 3.90 -10.63 -0.96
N TRP A 413 3.03 -11.17 -0.11
CA TRP A 413 1.77 -11.78 -0.53
C TRP A 413 0.87 -10.82 -1.32
N ASP A 414 0.94 -9.53 -1.00
CA ASP A 414 0.14 -8.47 -1.59
C ASP A 414 0.81 -7.89 -2.84
N VAL A 415 1.96 -7.26 -2.69
CA VAL A 415 2.58 -6.36 -3.67
C VAL A 415 3.06 -7.02 -4.97
N TYR A 416 3.21 -8.36 -5.01
CA TYR A 416 3.61 -9.06 -6.24
C TYR A 416 2.51 -9.06 -7.31
N ARG A 417 1.26 -8.75 -6.94
CA ARG A 417 0.10 -8.85 -7.84
C ARG A 417 -0.01 -7.69 -8.81
N SER A 418 0.35 -6.46 -8.36
CA SER A 418 0.31 -5.30 -9.24
C SER A 418 1.26 -4.15 -8.84
N GLN A 419 1.50 -3.94 -7.54
CA GLN A 419 2.25 -2.78 -7.05
C GLN A 419 3.72 -2.78 -7.51
N LEU A 420 4.44 -3.90 -7.38
CA LEU A 420 5.84 -4.01 -7.83
C LEU A 420 5.98 -3.84 -9.34
N GLN A 421 4.99 -4.26 -10.12
CA GLN A 421 4.95 -4.04 -11.56
C GLN A 421 4.80 -2.56 -11.88
N LEU A 422 3.92 -1.84 -11.18
CA LEU A 422 3.73 -0.41 -11.35
C LEU A 422 4.98 0.38 -10.92
N LEU A 423 5.50 0.08 -9.73
CA LEU A 423 6.75 0.67 -9.25
C LEU A 423 7.88 0.45 -10.27
N THR A 424 8.02 -0.77 -10.80
CA THR A 424 9.08 -1.08 -11.75
C THR A 424 8.86 -0.38 -13.10
N LEU A 425 7.61 -0.27 -13.56
CA LEU A 425 7.28 0.44 -14.79
C LEU A 425 7.73 1.92 -14.73
N LEU A 426 7.52 2.56 -13.57
CA LEU A 426 7.81 3.97 -13.35
C LEU A 426 9.25 4.24 -12.89
N GLU A 427 9.77 3.37 -12.04
CA GLU A 427 11.06 3.52 -11.34
C GLU A 427 11.92 2.24 -11.40
N PRO A 428 12.28 1.75 -12.59
CA PRO A 428 12.96 0.46 -12.75
C PRO A 428 14.27 0.36 -11.96
N ARG A 429 14.94 1.49 -11.73
CA ARG A 429 16.16 1.52 -10.94
C ARG A 429 15.91 1.34 -9.44
N ILE A 430 14.87 1.97 -8.89
CA ILE A 430 14.48 1.82 -7.49
C ILE A 430 14.00 0.39 -7.25
N ALA A 431 13.17 -0.14 -8.14
CA ALA A 431 12.70 -1.53 -8.05
C ALA A 431 13.86 -2.55 -8.11
N GLY A 432 14.88 -2.29 -8.92
CA GLY A 432 16.10 -3.11 -8.93
C GLY A 432 16.93 -3.00 -7.64
N ASP A 433 17.03 -1.79 -7.05
CA ASP A 433 17.64 -1.60 -5.72
C ASP A 433 16.82 -2.31 -4.63
N PHE A 434 15.49 -2.34 -4.76
CA PHE A 434 14.61 -3.08 -3.85
C PHE A 434 14.80 -4.60 -3.99
N ALA A 435 14.86 -5.15 -5.21
CA ALA A 435 15.18 -6.56 -5.43
C ALA A 435 16.55 -6.96 -4.84
N GLN A 436 17.56 -6.07 -4.97
CA GLN A 436 18.85 -6.29 -4.31
C GLN A 436 18.72 -6.24 -2.78
N SER A 437 17.85 -5.39 -2.27
CA SER A 437 17.61 -5.29 -0.82
C SER A 437 17.02 -6.57 -0.25
N LEU A 438 16.06 -7.18 -0.94
CA LEU A 438 15.49 -8.48 -0.57
C LEU A 438 16.55 -9.60 -0.63
N LEU A 439 17.42 -9.61 -1.66
CA LEU A 439 18.53 -10.56 -1.74
C LEU A 439 19.54 -10.37 -0.60
N ASN A 440 19.84 -9.12 -0.23
CA ASN A 440 20.70 -8.83 0.91
C ASN A 440 20.09 -9.36 2.22
N GLN A 441 18.79 -9.14 2.43
CA GLN A 441 18.05 -9.65 3.59
C GLN A 441 18.12 -11.18 3.66
N ALA A 442 17.84 -11.87 2.56
CA ALA A 442 17.94 -13.33 2.51
C ALA A 442 19.35 -13.82 2.84
N ASN A 443 20.40 -13.19 2.28
CA ASN A 443 21.80 -13.54 2.59
C ASN A 443 22.14 -13.31 4.08
N GLN A 444 21.59 -12.28 4.70
CA GLN A 444 21.74 -11.98 6.12
C GLN A 444 20.88 -12.88 7.02
N ASN A 445 19.90 -13.58 6.45
CA ASN A 445 19.04 -14.55 7.09
C ASN A 445 19.35 -15.99 6.65
N ASN A 446 20.60 -16.37 6.53
CA ASN A 446 21.06 -17.73 6.20
C ASN A 446 20.52 -18.29 4.85
N GLY A 447 20.12 -17.43 3.94
CA GLY A 447 19.56 -17.78 2.62
C GLY A 447 18.03 -17.93 2.59
N GLU A 448 17.34 -17.74 3.70
CA GLU A 448 15.90 -17.76 3.77
C GLU A 448 15.31 -16.39 3.47
N TRP A 449 14.36 -16.33 2.53
CA TRP A 449 13.58 -15.15 2.21
C TRP A 449 12.32 -15.12 3.07
N ASP A 450 12.05 -13.97 3.72
CA ASP A 450 10.83 -13.80 4.48
C ASP A 450 9.67 -13.38 3.57
N ARG A 451 8.47 -13.82 3.90
CA ARG A 451 7.24 -13.50 3.17
C ARG A 451 6.79 -12.07 3.38
N TRP A 452 7.05 -11.57 4.59
CA TRP A 452 6.70 -10.24 5.01
C TRP A 452 7.79 -9.67 5.93
N THR A 453 8.33 -8.52 5.60
CA THR A 453 9.38 -7.88 6.41
C THR A 453 8.96 -6.51 6.89
N HIS A 454 9.34 -6.15 8.09
CA HIS A 454 9.16 -4.81 8.64
C HIS A 454 10.52 -4.24 9.08
N ASN A 455 10.92 -3.12 8.48
CA ASN A 455 12.20 -2.47 8.76
C ASN A 455 13.40 -3.46 8.76
N SER A 456 13.50 -4.30 7.75
CA SER A 456 14.47 -5.41 7.67
C SER A 456 14.38 -6.45 8.80
N GLY A 457 13.24 -6.52 9.49
CA GLY A 457 12.94 -7.55 10.49
C GLY A 457 12.08 -8.67 9.94
N ILE A 458 12.31 -9.89 10.41
CA ILE A 458 11.57 -11.10 10.02
C ILE A 458 10.24 -11.12 10.77
N THR A 459 9.14 -11.37 10.05
CA THR A 459 7.81 -11.46 10.66
C THR A 459 7.13 -12.81 10.46
N HIS A 460 7.41 -13.53 9.38
CA HIS A 460 6.73 -14.75 8.93
C HIS A 460 5.22 -14.59 8.70
N VAL A 461 4.72 -13.37 8.62
CA VAL A 461 3.31 -13.08 8.39
C VAL A 461 2.90 -13.51 6.98
N MET A 462 1.63 -13.86 6.79
CA MET A 462 1.00 -14.35 5.55
C MET A 462 1.46 -15.75 5.13
N ASN A 463 1.15 -16.15 3.90
CA ASN A 463 1.31 -17.50 3.40
C ASN A 463 1.99 -17.56 2.02
N GLY A 464 2.33 -18.76 1.56
CA GLY A 464 2.97 -19.01 0.28
C GLY A 464 4.42 -18.54 0.22
N ASP A 465 4.97 -18.48 -1.01
CA ASP A 465 6.32 -17.97 -1.29
C ASP A 465 6.23 -16.82 -2.30
N PRO A 466 5.95 -15.58 -1.87
CA PRO A 466 5.72 -14.46 -2.76
C PRO A 466 6.98 -13.87 -3.39
N THR A 467 8.16 -14.27 -2.92
CA THR A 467 9.42 -13.69 -3.39
C THR A 467 9.77 -14.06 -4.84
N PRO A 468 9.59 -15.32 -5.31
CA PRO A 468 9.80 -15.64 -6.72
C PRO A 468 8.95 -14.79 -7.69
N PRO A 469 7.63 -14.63 -7.52
CA PRO A 469 6.85 -13.76 -8.40
C PRO A 469 7.27 -12.29 -8.29
N SER A 470 7.64 -11.79 -7.12
CA SER A 470 8.15 -10.43 -6.92
C SER A 470 9.43 -10.16 -7.70
N ILE A 471 10.46 -11.01 -7.53
CA ILE A 471 11.74 -10.87 -8.25
C ILE A 471 11.55 -11.05 -9.76
N ALA A 472 10.72 -12.00 -10.17
CA ALA A 472 10.42 -12.23 -11.58
C ALA A 472 9.69 -11.04 -12.23
N ALA A 473 8.73 -10.43 -11.54
CA ALA A 473 8.01 -9.25 -11.99
C ALA A 473 8.93 -8.04 -12.12
N ILE A 474 9.76 -7.75 -11.12
CA ILE A 474 10.74 -6.66 -11.19
C ILE A 474 11.66 -6.84 -12.41
N LEU A 475 12.19 -8.06 -12.63
CA LEU A 475 13.06 -8.33 -13.77
C LEU A 475 12.29 -8.20 -15.10
N ALA A 476 11.04 -8.64 -15.16
CA ALA A 476 10.20 -8.60 -16.36
C ALA A 476 9.87 -7.16 -16.78
N PHE A 477 9.57 -6.29 -15.83
CA PHE A 477 9.22 -4.90 -16.06
C PHE A 477 10.42 -3.96 -16.21
N GLY A 478 11.66 -4.46 -16.05
CA GLY A 478 12.88 -3.72 -16.41
C GLY A 478 13.81 -3.33 -15.26
N GLY A 479 13.54 -3.77 -14.02
CA GLY A 479 14.46 -3.61 -12.89
C GLY A 479 15.66 -4.57 -13.05
N LYS A 480 16.84 -4.06 -13.43
CA LYS A 480 17.99 -4.88 -13.84
C LYS A 480 19.26 -4.65 -13.03
N ASN A 481 19.28 -3.68 -12.12
CA ASN A 481 20.49 -3.29 -11.35
C ASN A 481 20.65 -4.07 -10.03
N PHE A 482 20.36 -5.37 -10.05
CA PHE A 482 20.59 -6.30 -8.95
C PHE A 482 21.22 -7.60 -9.43
N ASP A 483 21.74 -8.43 -8.53
CA ASP A 483 22.28 -9.72 -8.89
C ASP A 483 21.17 -10.77 -9.12
N ALA A 484 20.54 -10.68 -10.27
CA ALA A 484 19.47 -11.58 -10.66
C ALA A 484 19.88 -13.06 -10.72
N ARG A 485 21.17 -13.36 -10.98
CA ARG A 485 21.66 -14.75 -10.98
C ARG A 485 21.81 -15.31 -9.58
N ALA A 486 22.31 -14.52 -8.63
CA ALA A 486 22.38 -14.92 -7.23
C ALA A 486 20.97 -15.10 -6.65
N ALA A 487 20.05 -14.15 -6.92
CA ALA A 487 18.65 -14.26 -6.50
C ALA A 487 17.98 -15.53 -7.05
N TYR A 488 18.11 -15.78 -8.36
CA TYR A 488 17.60 -16.99 -9.01
C TYR A 488 18.13 -18.28 -8.36
N LYS A 489 19.45 -18.37 -8.12
CA LYS A 489 20.07 -19.54 -7.48
C LYS A 489 19.56 -19.74 -6.06
N SER A 490 19.45 -18.68 -5.27
CA SER A 490 18.96 -18.72 -3.90
C SER A 490 17.50 -19.21 -3.85
N LEU A 491 16.62 -18.62 -4.67
CA LEU A 491 15.21 -19.00 -4.77
C LEU A 491 15.01 -20.44 -5.27
N LEU A 492 15.84 -20.92 -6.21
CA LEU A 492 15.80 -22.34 -6.62
C LEU A 492 16.18 -23.28 -5.48
N THR A 493 17.16 -22.91 -4.68
CA THR A 493 17.56 -23.72 -3.52
C THR A 493 16.41 -23.79 -2.52
N ALA A 494 15.85 -22.65 -2.18
CA ALA A 494 14.72 -22.55 -1.24
C ALA A 494 13.46 -23.33 -1.73
N ALA A 495 13.22 -23.39 -3.04
CA ALA A 495 12.10 -24.16 -3.61
C ALA A 495 12.35 -25.67 -3.75
N THR A 496 13.56 -26.18 -3.48
CA THR A 496 13.93 -27.59 -3.75
C THR A 496 14.59 -28.29 -2.60
N VAL A 497 15.10 -27.59 -1.62
CA VAL A 497 15.84 -28.14 -0.47
C VAL A 497 15.15 -27.64 0.81
N PRO A 498 14.36 -28.50 1.49
CA PRO A 498 13.73 -28.13 2.74
C PRO A 498 14.76 -27.76 3.82
N THR A 499 14.53 -26.63 4.49
CA THR A 499 15.30 -26.20 5.67
C THR A 499 14.75 -26.82 6.95
N ALA A 500 15.45 -26.66 8.07
CA ALA A 500 14.93 -27.07 9.37
C ALA A 500 13.69 -26.26 9.76
N HIS A 501 13.62 -24.99 9.34
CA HIS A 501 12.47 -24.13 9.56
C HIS A 501 11.26 -24.59 8.72
N ASP A 502 11.42 -24.92 7.45
CA ASP A 502 10.33 -25.44 6.61
C ASP A 502 9.69 -26.71 7.18
N LEU A 503 10.45 -27.49 7.95
CA LEU A 503 10.00 -28.73 8.60
C LEU A 503 9.46 -28.51 10.03
N SER A 504 9.60 -27.31 10.58
CA SER A 504 9.16 -26.96 11.92
C SER A 504 7.68 -26.62 11.97
N ASN A 505 7.05 -26.88 13.12
CA ASN A 505 5.70 -26.38 13.42
C ASN A 505 5.71 -25.08 14.23
N GLU A 506 6.86 -24.47 14.36
CA GLU A 506 7.06 -23.23 15.10
C GLU A 506 6.30 -22.07 14.42
N GLY A 507 5.57 -21.26 15.19
CA GLY A 507 4.74 -20.17 14.68
C GLY A 507 3.44 -20.59 13.99
N CYS A 508 3.28 -21.89 13.67
CA CYS A 508 2.10 -22.37 12.97
C CYS A 508 0.81 -22.35 13.84
N PRO A 509 -0.35 -22.19 13.23
CA PRO A 509 -0.58 -22.16 11.79
C PRO A 509 -0.40 -20.78 11.11
N VAL A 510 -0.45 -19.68 11.84
CA VAL A 510 -0.58 -18.33 11.26
C VAL A 510 0.75 -17.74 10.78
N GLU A 511 1.85 -18.05 11.47
CA GLU A 511 3.16 -17.47 11.23
C GLU A 511 4.24 -18.56 11.19
N CYS A 512 3.96 -19.61 10.42
CA CYS A 512 4.90 -20.72 10.27
C CYS A 512 6.29 -20.21 9.85
N VAL A 513 7.33 -20.58 10.60
CA VAL A 513 8.71 -20.25 10.22
C VAL A 513 9.11 -20.98 8.93
N GLY A 514 10.18 -20.51 8.30
CA GLY A 514 10.66 -21.04 7.01
C GLY A 514 10.07 -20.27 5.80
N GLN A 515 10.78 -20.37 4.69
CA GLN A 515 10.35 -19.73 3.43
C GLN A 515 9.17 -20.48 2.81
N ARG A 516 9.23 -21.84 2.80
CA ARG A 516 8.18 -22.72 2.29
C ARG A 516 7.81 -23.77 3.35
N PRO A 517 6.96 -23.43 4.33
CA PRO A 517 6.54 -24.38 5.35
C PRO A 517 5.96 -25.64 4.73
N SER A 518 6.36 -26.83 5.22
CA SER A 518 5.98 -28.14 4.66
C SER A 518 6.46 -28.40 3.22
N LEU A 519 7.59 -27.84 2.80
CA LEU A 519 8.17 -28.07 1.47
C LEU A 519 8.40 -29.57 1.17
N ASP A 520 8.74 -30.38 2.16
CA ASP A 520 8.86 -31.83 2.01
C ASP A 520 7.57 -32.49 1.55
N LEU A 521 6.44 -32.06 2.10
CA LEU A 521 5.10 -32.55 1.69
C LEU A 521 4.74 -32.05 0.28
N TRP A 522 5.04 -30.80 -0.05
CA TRP A 522 4.90 -30.26 -1.41
C TRP A 522 5.67 -31.10 -2.44
N LEU A 523 6.91 -31.43 -2.15
CA LEU A 523 7.76 -32.21 -3.03
C LEU A 523 7.32 -33.67 -3.14
N LYS A 524 6.69 -34.24 -2.09
CA LYS A 524 6.28 -35.64 -2.01
C LYS A 524 4.86 -35.86 -2.51
N LEU A 525 3.92 -35.00 -2.10
CA LEU A 525 2.47 -35.19 -2.36
C LEU A 525 2.00 -34.35 -3.54
N HIS A 526 2.78 -33.31 -3.90
CA HIS A 526 2.44 -32.32 -4.91
C HIS A 526 1.23 -31.45 -4.51
N TYR A 527 1.02 -31.24 -3.24
CA TYR A 527 0.12 -30.31 -2.59
C TYR A 527 0.42 -30.24 -1.09
N ILE A 528 -0.04 -29.21 -0.43
CA ILE A 528 0.03 -29.07 1.03
C ILE A 528 -1.24 -29.69 1.62
N PRO A 529 -1.15 -30.77 2.42
CA PRO A 529 -2.31 -31.49 2.95
C PRO A 529 -2.86 -30.83 4.21
N VAL A 530 -4.09 -31.18 4.55
CA VAL A 530 -4.68 -30.85 5.86
C VAL A 530 -3.80 -31.38 6.99
N GLY A 531 -3.52 -30.52 7.98
CA GLY A 531 -2.66 -30.84 9.12
C GLY A 531 -1.16 -30.62 8.88
N ALA A 532 -0.78 -30.10 7.71
CA ALA A 532 0.58 -29.60 7.45
C ALA A 532 0.87 -28.31 8.25
N ASN A 533 2.15 -27.95 8.32
CA ASN A 533 2.58 -26.66 8.84
C ASN A 533 2.24 -25.59 7.79
N ALA A 534 1.04 -25.01 7.90
CA ALA A 534 0.49 -24.07 6.94
C ALA A 534 -0.67 -23.31 7.57
N TRP A 535 -0.81 -22.04 7.27
CA TRP A 535 -2.00 -21.28 7.68
C TRP A 535 -3.24 -21.74 6.91
N GLY A 536 -3.12 -21.85 5.60
CA GLY A 536 -4.19 -22.31 4.74
C GLY A 536 -3.67 -23.33 3.71
N PRO A 537 -3.76 -24.65 3.93
CA PRO A 537 -3.14 -25.66 3.06
C PRO A 537 -3.53 -25.54 1.59
N ALA A 538 -4.78 -25.23 1.27
CA ALA A 538 -5.22 -25.02 -0.11
C ALA A 538 -4.69 -23.70 -0.67
N ALA A 539 -4.70 -22.61 0.13
CA ALA A 539 -4.11 -21.34 -0.26
C ALA A 539 -2.61 -21.47 -0.51
N ASP A 540 -1.85 -22.08 0.41
CA ASP A 540 -0.41 -22.32 0.24
C ASP A 540 -0.11 -23.16 -1.01
N THR A 541 -0.93 -24.15 -1.32
CA THR A 541 -0.78 -24.94 -2.57
C THR A 541 -0.91 -24.06 -3.82
N LEU A 542 -1.83 -23.10 -3.85
CA LEU A 542 -2.00 -22.18 -4.99
C LEU A 542 -0.85 -21.18 -5.07
N GLU A 543 -0.46 -20.61 -3.94
CA GLU A 543 0.67 -19.65 -3.87
C GLU A 543 2.00 -20.32 -4.27
N ASP A 544 2.28 -21.52 -3.78
CA ASP A 544 3.48 -22.29 -4.17
C ASP A 544 3.49 -22.67 -5.67
N ALA A 545 2.29 -22.97 -6.23
CA ALA A 545 2.17 -23.19 -7.67
C ALA A 545 2.46 -21.91 -8.47
N THR A 546 2.02 -20.76 -7.99
CA THR A 546 2.32 -19.43 -8.56
C THR A 546 3.81 -19.11 -8.44
N ALA A 547 4.42 -19.37 -7.29
CA ALA A 547 5.86 -19.21 -7.06
C ALA A 547 6.68 -20.10 -8.00
N ASP A 548 6.28 -21.36 -8.19
CA ASP A 548 6.94 -22.29 -9.12
C ASP A 548 6.78 -21.85 -10.59
N PHE A 549 5.61 -21.29 -10.97
CA PHE A 549 5.46 -20.65 -12.28
C PHE A 549 6.44 -19.49 -12.46
N ALA A 550 6.54 -18.60 -11.48
CA ALA A 550 7.47 -17.47 -11.52
C ALA A 550 8.92 -17.92 -11.60
N LEU A 551 9.30 -19.00 -10.90
CA LEU A 551 10.62 -19.62 -11.03
C LEU A 551 10.86 -20.18 -12.45
N SER A 552 9.84 -20.71 -13.11
CA SER A 552 9.94 -21.13 -14.52
C SER A 552 10.26 -19.94 -15.43
N GLU A 553 9.68 -18.78 -15.14
CA GLU A 553 9.91 -17.55 -15.91
C GLU A 553 11.28 -16.91 -15.61
N LEU A 554 11.75 -16.97 -14.36
CA LEU A 554 13.14 -16.63 -14.02
C LEU A 554 14.12 -17.54 -14.77
N ALA A 555 13.88 -18.85 -14.79
CA ALA A 555 14.69 -19.82 -15.55
C ALA A 555 14.72 -19.49 -17.06
N ARG A 556 13.57 -19.14 -17.64
CA ARG A 556 13.47 -18.67 -19.03
C ARG A 556 14.40 -17.49 -19.30
N ARG A 557 14.36 -16.49 -18.42
CA ARG A 557 15.18 -15.27 -18.52
C ARG A 557 16.67 -15.54 -18.30
N MET A 558 17.01 -16.57 -17.52
CA MET A 558 18.41 -17.03 -17.31
C MET A 558 18.91 -17.99 -18.40
N GLY A 559 18.04 -18.43 -19.33
CA GLY A 559 18.37 -19.40 -20.39
C GLY A 559 18.43 -20.86 -19.90
N ASP A 560 17.88 -21.14 -18.70
CA ASP A 560 17.84 -22.50 -18.11
C ASP A 560 16.55 -23.23 -18.50
N ASN A 561 16.56 -23.80 -19.69
CA ASN A 561 15.39 -24.49 -20.25
C ASN A 561 14.99 -25.75 -19.46
N ALA A 562 15.93 -26.45 -18.84
CA ALA A 562 15.65 -27.67 -18.07
C ALA A 562 14.87 -27.32 -16.79
N THR A 563 15.36 -26.32 -16.05
CA THR A 563 14.67 -25.81 -14.86
C THR A 563 13.32 -25.19 -15.22
N ARG A 564 13.25 -24.44 -16.31
CA ARG A 564 11.98 -23.88 -16.81
C ARG A 564 10.92 -24.96 -16.97
N LYS A 565 11.25 -26.04 -17.69
CA LYS A 565 10.31 -27.14 -17.91
C LYS A 565 9.85 -27.76 -16.59
N LYS A 566 10.81 -28.10 -15.73
CA LYS A 566 10.52 -28.71 -14.41
C LYS A 566 9.57 -27.87 -13.58
N PHE A 567 9.82 -26.56 -13.51
CA PHE A 567 9.02 -25.67 -12.66
C PHE A 567 7.66 -25.32 -13.30
N LEU A 568 7.57 -25.32 -14.63
CA LEU A 568 6.28 -25.20 -15.30
C LEU A 568 5.38 -26.43 -15.05
N GLU A 569 5.95 -27.64 -14.98
CA GLU A 569 5.28 -28.86 -14.58
C GLU A 569 4.82 -28.79 -13.10
N ARG A 570 5.72 -28.32 -12.19
CA ARG A 570 5.39 -28.15 -10.76
C ARG A 570 4.29 -27.11 -10.54
N ALA A 571 4.30 -26.04 -11.30
CA ALA A 571 3.24 -25.04 -11.27
C ALA A 571 1.85 -25.62 -11.50
N GLN A 572 1.73 -26.80 -12.14
CA GLN A 572 0.45 -27.45 -12.35
C GLN A 572 -0.04 -28.28 -11.13
N TYR A 573 0.69 -28.29 -10.03
CA TYR A 573 0.34 -29.08 -8.83
C TYR A 573 -0.97 -28.58 -8.17
N TRP A 574 -1.41 -27.35 -8.44
CA TRP A 574 -2.75 -26.87 -8.06
C TRP A 574 -3.88 -27.82 -8.50
N LYS A 575 -3.69 -28.58 -9.59
CA LYS A 575 -4.68 -29.55 -10.08
C LYS A 575 -4.94 -30.67 -9.07
N ASN A 576 -4.00 -30.97 -8.16
CA ASN A 576 -4.13 -32.01 -7.14
C ASN A 576 -5.10 -31.63 -6.01
N ILE A 577 -5.41 -30.36 -5.85
CA ILE A 577 -6.40 -29.86 -4.88
C ILE A 577 -7.70 -29.39 -5.54
N PHE A 578 -7.85 -29.61 -6.85
CA PHE A 578 -9.14 -29.40 -7.52
C PHE A 578 -9.99 -30.66 -7.38
N ASN A 579 -11.09 -30.59 -6.62
CA ASN A 579 -12.07 -31.65 -6.51
C ASN A 579 -13.19 -31.45 -7.53
N PRO A 580 -13.30 -32.25 -8.60
CA PRO A 580 -14.34 -32.09 -9.63
C PRO A 580 -15.75 -32.33 -9.12
N ASN A 581 -15.92 -33.02 -7.99
CA ASN A 581 -17.17 -33.38 -7.38
C ASN A 581 -17.41 -32.68 -6.02
N ALA A 582 -16.83 -31.53 -5.82
CA ALA A 582 -16.89 -30.78 -4.55
C ALA A 582 -18.33 -30.39 -4.16
N THR A 583 -19.11 -29.98 -5.14
CA THR A 583 -20.54 -29.66 -5.00
C THR A 583 -21.36 -30.23 -6.16
N PRO A 584 -22.69 -30.28 -6.03
CA PRO A 584 -23.59 -30.69 -7.15
C PRO A 584 -23.44 -29.75 -8.36
N GLU A 585 -23.06 -28.48 -8.16
CA GLU A 585 -22.90 -27.46 -9.20
C GLU A 585 -21.55 -27.58 -9.93
N GLY A 586 -20.60 -28.35 -9.35
CA GLY A 586 -19.31 -28.61 -9.99
C GLY A 586 -18.09 -28.57 -9.06
N GLY A 587 -16.90 -28.59 -9.68
CA GLY A 587 -15.62 -28.66 -8.99
C GLY A 587 -15.20 -27.36 -8.31
N TYR A 588 -14.36 -27.51 -7.29
CA TYR A 588 -13.72 -26.39 -6.55
C TYR A 588 -12.29 -26.74 -6.17
N ILE A 589 -11.48 -25.72 -5.92
CA ILE A 589 -10.28 -25.84 -5.12
C ILE A 589 -10.72 -26.19 -3.69
N GLN A 590 -10.18 -27.26 -3.13
CA GLN A 590 -10.56 -27.78 -1.83
C GLN A 590 -9.34 -28.32 -1.08
N ASN A 591 -9.32 -28.18 0.23
CA ASN A 591 -8.36 -28.87 1.09
C ASN A 591 -8.39 -30.38 0.82
N ARG A 592 -7.20 -31.01 0.86
CA ARG A 592 -7.05 -32.46 0.65
C ARG A 592 -6.26 -33.08 1.78
N ASN A 593 -6.70 -34.24 2.27
CA ASN A 593 -5.97 -35.00 3.29
C ASN A 593 -4.70 -35.64 2.71
N ALA A 594 -3.71 -35.94 3.55
CA ALA A 594 -2.46 -36.57 3.14
C ALA A 594 -2.63 -37.98 2.50
N ASP A 595 -3.72 -38.66 2.80
CA ASP A 595 -4.10 -39.93 2.18
C ASP A 595 -4.82 -39.78 0.83
N GLY A 596 -4.99 -38.54 0.37
CA GLY A 596 -5.66 -38.24 -0.90
C GLY A 596 -7.17 -38.10 -0.82
N THR A 597 -7.81 -38.34 0.33
CA THR A 597 -9.24 -38.16 0.51
C THR A 597 -9.63 -36.69 0.65
N TRP A 598 -10.92 -36.40 0.47
CA TRP A 598 -11.48 -35.04 0.55
C TRP A 598 -12.27 -34.88 1.86
N PRO A 599 -11.96 -33.85 2.69
CA PRO A 599 -12.77 -33.56 3.87
C PRO A 599 -14.12 -32.97 3.48
N LYS A 600 -15.02 -32.78 4.48
CA LYS A 600 -16.29 -32.06 4.27
C LYS A 600 -16.00 -30.67 3.71
N PHE A 601 -16.81 -30.23 2.77
CA PHE A 601 -16.59 -29.01 2.01
C PHE A 601 -17.80 -28.06 2.03
N ASP A 602 -17.48 -26.75 2.15
CA ASP A 602 -18.41 -25.65 1.96
C ASP A 602 -17.67 -24.57 1.17
N PRO A 603 -18.12 -24.18 -0.03
CA PRO A 603 -17.44 -23.20 -0.85
C PRO A 603 -17.40 -21.77 -0.22
N ALA A 604 -18.30 -21.48 0.71
CA ALA A 604 -18.29 -20.21 1.45
C ALA A 604 -17.33 -20.20 2.66
N SER A 605 -16.77 -21.38 3.01
CA SER A 605 -15.87 -21.50 4.17
C SER A 605 -14.49 -20.94 3.89
N THR A 606 -13.92 -20.31 4.92
CA THR A 606 -12.53 -19.86 4.93
C THR A 606 -11.55 -20.95 5.42
N GLN A 607 -12.06 -22.13 5.81
CA GLN A 607 -11.22 -23.20 6.35
C GLN A 607 -10.24 -23.74 5.31
N GLY A 608 -8.94 -23.56 5.54
CA GLY A 608 -7.86 -23.97 4.64
C GLY A 608 -7.49 -22.91 3.60
N PHE A 609 -8.03 -21.73 3.77
CA PHE A 609 -7.74 -20.54 2.98
C PHE A 609 -7.34 -19.40 3.91
N VAL A 610 -6.63 -18.42 3.38
CA VAL A 610 -6.16 -17.24 4.11
C VAL A 610 -6.91 -16.03 3.60
N GLU A 611 -7.56 -15.30 4.51
CA GLU A 611 -8.30 -14.08 4.19
C GLU A 611 -9.29 -14.20 3.02
N GLY A 612 -9.83 -15.38 2.82
CA GLY A 612 -10.78 -15.65 1.74
C GLY A 612 -11.47 -17.00 1.88
N SER A 613 -12.42 -17.28 1.01
CA SER A 613 -13.16 -18.53 0.92
C SER A 613 -12.68 -19.41 -0.24
N ALA A 614 -13.11 -20.67 -0.25
CA ALA A 614 -12.87 -21.55 -1.39
C ALA A 614 -13.47 -21.00 -2.70
N ALA A 615 -14.57 -20.25 -2.64
CA ALA A 615 -15.18 -19.63 -3.82
C ALA A 615 -14.30 -18.50 -4.39
N GLN A 616 -13.62 -17.76 -3.50
CA GLN A 616 -12.69 -16.68 -3.88
C GLN A 616 -11.38 -17.25 -4.42
N TYR A 617 -10.80 -18.21 -3.73
CA TYR A 617 -9.56 -18.88 -4.15
C TYR A 617 -9.70 -19.79 -5.38
N LEU A 618 -10.91 -20.16 -5.79
CA LEU A 618 -11.13 -20.94 -7.02
C LEU A 618 -10.43 -20.35 -8.24
N TRP A 619 -10.33 -19.05 -8.29
CA TRP A 619 -9.84 -18.30 -9.45
C TRP A 619 -8.33 -17.99 -9.41
N MET A 620 -7.65 -18.29 -8.29
CA MET A 620 -6.22 -17.97 -8.09
C MET A 620 -5.29 -18.94 -8.84
N VAL A 621 -5.47 -19.04 -10.16
CA VAL A 621 -4.58 -19.73 -11.08
C VAL A 621 -4.27 -18.80 -12.27
N PRO A 622 -3.68 -17.60 -12.02
CA PRO A 622 -3.58 -16.53 -13.02
C PRO A 622 -2.71 -16.91 -14.22
N PHE A 623 -1.74 -17.80 -14.05
CA PHE A 623 -0.86 -18.27 -15.13
C PHE A 623 -1.47 -19.36 -16.02
N ASN A 624 -2.51 -20.07 -15.55
CA ASN A 624 -3.16 -21.14 -16.32
C ASN A 624 -4.70 -21.09 -16.27
N ALA A 625 -5.29 -19.97 -16.66
CA ALA A 625 -6.73 -19.77 -16.70
C ALA A 625 -7.45 -20.80 -17.58
N ASN A 626 -6.91 -21.14 -18.77
CA ASN A 626 -7.50 -22.11 -19.67
C ASN A 626 -7.54 -23.53 -19.06
N GLY A 627 -6.51 -23.92 -18.33
CA GLY A 627 -6.48 -25.19 -17.58
C GLY A 627 -7.58 -25.23 -16.53
N LEU A 628 -7.75 -24.15 -15.76
CA LEU A 628 -8.83 -24.02 -14.78
C LEU A 628 -10.21 -24.12 -15.45
N PHE A 629 -10.45 -23.40 -16.56
CA PHE A 629 -11.73 -23.45 -17.27
C PHE A 629 -12.03 -24.85 -17.83
N THR A 630 -11.01 -25.57 -18.29
CA THR A 630 -11.16 -26.97 -18.71
C THR A 630 -11.65 -27.86 -17.56
N MET A 631 -11.06 -27.69 -16.37
CA MET A 631 -11.45 -28.45 -15.18
C MET A 631 -12.84 -28.06 -14.66
N LEU A 632 -13.26 -26.81 -14.88
CA LEU A 632 -14.63 -26.35 -14.55
C LEU A 632 -15.68 -26.84 -15.54
N GLY A 633 -15.30 -27.59 -16.58
CA GLY A 633 -16.20 -28.18 -17.60
C GLY A 633 -16.39 -27.28 -18.82
N GLY A 634 -15.41 -26.41 -19.10
CA GLY A 634 -15.33 -25.59 -20.30
C GLY A 634 -15.66 -24.11 -20.05
N LYS A 635 -15.31 -23.28 -21.06
CA LYS A 635 -15.41 -21.81 -20.99
C LYS A 635 -16.82 -21.30 -20.66
N GLU A 636 -17.87 -21.97 -21.14
CA GLU A 636 -19.26 -21.56 -20.89
C GLU A 636 -19.63 -21.70 -19.41
N LYS A 637 -19.34 -22.87 -18.80
CA LYS A 637 -19.59 -23.06 -17.35
C LYS A 637 -18.73 -22.15 -16.49
N ALA A 638 -17.45 -21.96 -16.85
CA ALA A 638 -16.58 -21.04 -16.17
C ALA A 638 -17.12 -19.59 -16.23
N SER A 639 -17.61 -19.15 -17.40
CA SER A 639 -18.24 -17.83 -17.58
C SER A 639 -19.51 -17.67 -16.72
N GLN A 640 -20.36 -18.68 -16.66
CA GLN A 640 -21.55 -18.63 -15.81
C GLN A 640 -21.18 -18.50 -14.32
N ARG A 641 -20.22 -19.29 -13.85
CA ARG A 641 -19.73 -19.23 -12.46
C ARG A 641 -19.06 -17.90 -12.14
N LEU A 642 -18.21 -17.39 -13.03
CA LEU A 642 -17.56 -16.09 -12.85
C LEU A 642 -18.60 -14.95 -12.85
N ASN A 643 -19.66 -15.07 -13.65
CA ASN A 643 -20.73 -14.08 -13.65
C ASN A 643 -21.49 -14.07 -12.31
N THR A 644 -21.84 -15.24 -11.75
CA THR A 644 -22.49 -15.32 -10.43
C THR A 644 -21.54 -14.94 -9.28
N PHE A 645 -20.23 -15.00 -9.50
CA PHE A 645 -19.24 -14.55 -8.54
C PHE A 645 -19.23 -13.01 -8.41
N PHE A 646 -19.47 -12.27 -9.51
CA PHE A 646 -19.49 -10.81 -9.53
C PHE A 646 -20.86 -10.19 -9.37
N TYR A 647 -21.94 -10.87 -9.77
CA TYR A 647 -23.24 -10.25 -9.89
C TYR A 647 -24.34 -10.99 -9.17
N ASN A 648 -25.21 -10.21 -8.52
CA ASN A 648 -26.50 -10.69 -8.03
C ASN A 648 -27.44 -10.99 -9.22
N PRO A 649 -28.53 -11.75 -8.99
CA PRO A 649 -29.52 -12.05 -10.05
C PRO A 649 -30.15 -10.81 -10.71
N ASP A 650 -30.19 -9.67 -10.02
CA ASP A 650 -30.70 -8.40 -10.55
C ASP A 650 -29.66 -7.61 -11.38
N GLY A 651 -28.43 -8.16 -11.53
CA GLY A 651 -27.33 -7.53 -12.26
C GLY A 651 -26.56 -6.47 -11.46
N SER A 652 -26.87 -6.26 -10.19
CA SER A 652 -26.06 -5.44 -9.29
C SER A 652 -24.75 -6.15 -8.94
N LEU A 653 -23.71 -5.36 -8.66
CA LEU A 653 -22.41 -5.91 -8.25
C LEU A 653 -22.57 -6.59 -6.89
N ALA A 654 -22.16 -7.87 -6.82
CA ALA A 654 -22.11 -8.62 -5.58
C ALA A 654 -20.70 -8.50 -4.99
N VAL A 655 -20.59 -7.77 -3.88
CA VAL A 655 -19.35 -7.63 -3.13
C VAL A 655 -19.58 -8.14 -1.72
N THR A 656 -18.73 -9.06 -1.26
CA THR A 656 -18.77 -9.57 0.11
C THR A 656 -17.48 -9.22 0.84
N LYS A 657 -17.51 -9.32 2.16
CA LYS A 657 -16.32 -9.34 3.01
C LYS A 657 -15.73 -10.74 3.06
N SER A 658 -14.59 -10.90 3.74
CA SER A 658 -13.89 -12.17 3.90
C SER A 658 -14.84 -13.35 4.15
N GLY A 659 -14.75 -14.36 3.32
CA GLY A 659 -15.69 -15.48 3.27
C GLY A 659 -16.87 -15.24 2.30
N GLY A 660 -17.73 -16.25 2.14
CA GLY A 660 -18.88 -16.17 1.25
C GLY A 660 -18.60 -16.67 -0.18
N LEU A 661 -19.58 -16.42 -1.08
CA LEU A 661 -19.58 -17.00 -2.44
C LEU A 661 -19.23 -15.98 -3.53
N HIS A 662 -19.10 -14.72 -3.18
CA HIS A 662 -18.90 -13.60 -4.13
C HIS A 662 -17.50 -13.00 -4.02
N ALA A 663 -17.15 -12.19 -5.01
CA ALA A 663 -15.90 -11.46 -5.04
C ALA A 663 -15.74 -10.54 -3.82
N GLU A 664 -14.57 -10.54 -3.25
CA GLU A 664 -14.12 -9.55 -2.27
C GLU A 664 -13.07 -8.65 -2.94
N LEU A 665 -13.52 -7.51 -3.46
CA LEU A 665 -12.69 -6.64 -4.29
C LEU A 665 -11.90 -5.60 -3.47
N ASN A 666 -11.73 -5.89 -2.22
CA ASN A 666 -10.91 -5.18 -1.25
C ASN A 666 -9.89 -6.11 -0.57
N ASN A 667 -9.66 -7.28 -1.17
CA ASN A 667 -8.65 -8.23 -0.71
C ASN A 667 -8.13 -9.11 -1.87
N GLU A 668 -6.90 -9.57 -1.77
CA GLU A 668 -6.05 -10.17 -2.80
C GLU A 668 -6.66 -11.39 -3.49
N PRO A 669 -7.34 -12.32 -2.82
CA PRO A 669 -7.89 -13.52 -3.49
C PRO A 669 -8.85 -13.24 -4.64
N SER A 670 -9.39 -12.02 -4.73
CA SER A 670 -10.40 -11.67 -5.74
C SER A 670 -9.98 -10.60 -6.75
N ILE A 671 -8.95 -9.81 -6.45
CA ILE A 671 -8.65 -8.60 -7.25
C ILE A 671 -8.22 -8.88 -8.68
N GLU A 672 -7.62 -10.03 -8.98
CA GLU A 672 -7.20 -10.44 -10.32
C GLU A 672 -8.36 -10.98 -11.19
N THR A 673 -9.48 -11.34 -10.57
CA THR A 673 -10.55 -12.11 -11.21
C THR A 673 -11.33 -11.36 -12.30
N PRO A 674 -11.51 -10.03 -12.30
CA PRO A 674 -12.25 -9.33 -13.37
C PRO A 674 -11.68 -9.56 -14.76
N TRP A 675 -10.35 -9.71 -14.89
CA TRP A 675 -9.68 -9.91 -16.19
C TRP A 675 -9.79 -11.33 -16.74
N LEU A 676 -10.30 -12.29 -15.97
CA LEU A 676 -10.53 -13.67 -16.44
C LEU A 676 -11.57 -13.75 -17.56
N PHE A 677 -12.45 -12.78 -17.71
CA PHE A 677 -13.39 -12.73 -18.83
C PHE A 677 -12.70 -12.57 -20.18
N ASP A 678 -11.51 -11.96 -20.25
CA ASP A 678 -10.72 -11.88 -21.50
C ASP A 678 -10.25 -13.26 -21.96
N PHE A 679 -9.82 -14.13 -21.03
CA PHE A 679 -9.42 -15.50 -21.33
C PHE A 679 -10.63 -16.37 -21.75
N LEU A 680 -11.84 -15.98 -21.35
CA LEU A 680 -13.08 -16.61 -21.76
C LEU A 680 -13.57 -16.15 -23.15
N GLY A 681 -12.91 -15.14 -23.75
CA GLY A 681 -13.34 -14.49 -24.99
C GLY A 681 -14.57 -13.59 -24.80
N GLN A 682 -14.68 -12.97 -23.63
CA GLN A 682 -15.78 -12.06 -23.27
C GLN A 682 -15.27 -10.73 -22.72
N PRO A 683 -14.40 -10.01 -23.45
CA PRO A 683 -13.71 -8.82 -22.94
C PRO A 683 -14.67 -7.69 -22.52
N TRP A 684 -15.86 -7.62 -23.13
CA TRP A 684 -16.87 -6.62 -22.69
C TRP A 684 -17.29 -6.80 -21.22
N LYS A 685 -17.20 -8.03 -20.67
CA LYS A 685 -17.49 -8.28 -19.25
C LYS A 685 -16.36 -7.83 -18.34
N THR A 686 -15.10 -7.99 -18.74
CA THR A 686 -13.96 -7.36 -18.05
C THR A 686 -14.16 -5.84 -17.98
N GLN A 687 -14.45 -5.22 -19.11
CA GLN A 687 -14.66 -3.78 -19.22
C GLN A 687 -15.80 -3.30 -18.32
N GLU A 688 -16.91 -4.05 -18.28
CA GLU A 688 -18.06 -3.75 -17.44
C GLU A 688 -17.74 -3.93 -15.94
N ALA A 689 -17.16 -5.08 -15.56
CA ALA A 689 -16.89 -5.40 -14.16
C ALA A 689 -15.89 -4.42 -13.55
N VAL A 690 -14.75 -4.18 -14.22
CA VAL A 690 -13.73 -3.24 -13.75
C VAL A 690 -14.31 -1.84 -13.62
N ARG A 691 -15.07 -1.34 -14.62
CA ARG A 691 -15.68 -0.01 -14.58
C ARG A 691 -16.69 0.13 -13.43
N LYS A 692 -17.50 -0.91 -13.19
CA LYS A 692 -18.45 -0.92 -12.05
C LYS A 692 -17.70 -0.84 -10.71
N VAL A 693 -16.62 -1.57 -10.57
CA VAL A 693 -15.78 -1.52 -9.36
C VAL A 693 -15.22 -0.11 -9.16
N LEU A 694 -14.56 0.46 -10.17
CA LEU A 694 -14.00 1.82 -10.11
C LEU A 694 -15.05 2.86 -9.71
N ASN A 695 -16.26 2.76 -10.25
CA ASN A 695 -17.34 3.72 -10.00
C ASN A 695 -18.06 3.54 -8.65
N THR A 696 -17.92 2.37 -8.01
CA THR A 696 -18.77 2.02 -6.86
C THR A 696 -18.01 2.06 -5.53
N ILE A 697 -16.75 1.62 -5.54
CA ILE A 697 -16.00 1.36 -4.31
C ILE A 697 -14.98 2.45 -4.02
N TRP A 698 -14.52 3.18 -5.03
CA TRP A 698 -13.51 4.23 -4.89
C TRP A 698 -14.13 5.62 -4.93
N THR A 699 -13.90 6.43 -3.90
CA THR A 699 -14.49 7.78 -3.79
C THR A 699 -13.49 8.78 -3.21
N ASN A 700 -13.68 10.08 -3.52
CA ASN A 700 -12.92 11.17 -2.91
C ASN A 700 -13.44 11.51 -1.50
N THR A 701 -13.37 10.53 -0.61
CA THR A 701 -13.79 10.68 0.80
C THR A 701 -12.85 9.86 1.69
N PRO A 702 -12.73 10.13 2.99
CA PRO A 702 -11.87 9.34 3.88
C PRO A 702 -12.15 7.83 3.89
N GLN A 703 -13.41 7.43 3.68
CA GLN A 703 -13.82 6.03 3.53
C GLN A 703 -13.75 5.51 2.09
N GLY A 704 -13.15 6.26 1.19
CA GLY A 704 -13.15 6.01 -0.25
C GLY A 704 -12.25 4.89 -0.74
N MET A 705 -11.70 4.12 0.19
CA MET A 705 -10.97 2.87 -0.06
C MET A 705 -11.72 1.72 0.62
N PRO A 706 -11.88 0.58 -0.04
CA PRO A 706 -12.80 -0.46 0.45
C PRO A 706 -12.24 -1.38 1.55
N GLY A 707 -10.94 -1.37 1.80
CA GLY A 707 -10.25 -2.22 2.77
C GLY A 707 -8.80 -1.77 2.97
N ASN A 708 -7.95 -2.64 3.53
CA ASN A 708 -6.52 -2.35 3.67
C ASN A 708 -5.92 -1.97 2.32
N ASP A 709 -4.99 -1.02 2.33
CA ASP A 709 -4.26 -0.68 1.11
C ASP A 709 -3.09 -1.63 0.82
N ASP A 710 -2.67 -2.40 1.84
CA ASP A 710 -1.64 -3.43 1.78
C ASP A 710 -0.37 -2.95 1.05
N LEU A 711 0.26 -1.95 1.65
CA LEU A 711 1.44 -1.24 1.13
C LEU A 711 1.25 -0.69 -0.30
N GLY A 712 0.03 -0.25 -0.63
CA GLY A 712 -0.28 0.33 -1.93
C GLY A 712 -0.68 -0.69 -3.01
N GLU A 713 -0.89 -1.98 -2.67
CA GLU A 713 -1.36 -2.96 -3.65
C GLU A 713 -2.76 -2.60 -4.15
N MET A 714 -3.72 -2.29 -3.26
CA MET A 714 -5.07 -1.93 -3.68
C MET A 714 -5.10 -0.61 -4.45
N SER A 715 -4.28 0.36 -4.05
CA SER A 715 -4.10 1.61 -4.79
C SER A 715 -3.49 1.37 -6.17
N SER A 716 -2.49 0.49 -6.30
CA SER A 716 -1.90 0.15 -7.60
C SER A 716 -2.89 -0.59 -8.50
N TRP A 717 -3.72 -1.46 -7.93
CA TRP A 717 -4.83 -2.10 -8.65
C TRP A 717 -5.76 -1.04 -9.28
N TYR A 718 -6.13 0.00 -8.50
CA TYR A 718 -6.94 1.11 -9.03
C TYR A 718 -6.24 1.81 -10.20
N ILE A 719 -4.94 2.10 -10.09
CA ILE A 719 -4.16 2.76 -11.15
C ILE A 719 -4.15 1.91 -12.42
N TRP A 720 -3.82 0.61 -12.31
CA TRP A 720 -3.84 -0.30 -13.46
C TRP A 720 -5.23 -0.38 -14.11
N ALA A 721 -6.26 -0.56 -13.30
CA ALA A 721 -7.65 -0.62 -13.75
C ALA A 721 -8.08 0.68 -14.46
N ALA A 722 -7.73 1.85 -13.91
CA ALA A 722 -8.03 3.15 -14.50
C ALA A 722 -7.25 3.42 -15.80
N MET A 723 -6.05 2.85 -15.95
CA MET A 723 -5.31 2.86 -17.20
C MET A 723 -5.88 1.91 -18.26
N GLY A 724 -6.78 1.01 -17.88
CA GLY A 724 -7.32 -0.03 -18.76
C GLY A 724 -6.33 -1.14 -19.05
N LEU A 725 -5.42 -1.41 -18.13
CA LEU A 725 -4.35 -2.42 -18.21
C LEU A 725 -4.30 -3.22 -16.91
N TYR A 726 -3.79 -4.45 -16.96
CA TYR A 726 -3.50 -5.21 -15.73
C TYR A 726 -2.40 -6.26 -15.95
N PRO A 727 -1.40 -6.39 -15.04
CA PRO A 727 -0.31 -7.36 -15.14
C PRO A 727 -0.71 -8.74 -14.59
N GLN A 728 -1.73 -9.37 -15.20
CA GLN A 728 -2.41 -10.59 -14.73
C GLN A 728 -1.50 -11.79 -14.46
N ILE A 729 -0.34 -11.89 -15.14
CA ILE A 729 0.46 -13.12 -15.15
C ILE A 729 1.73 -12.91 -14.33
N PRO A 730 1.84 -13.51 -13.12
CA PRO A 730 2.98 -13.31 -12.23
C PRO A 730 4.33 -13.61 -12.89
N GLY A 731 5.31 -12.71 -12.73
CA GLY A 731 6.65 -12.86 -13.29
C GLY A 731 6.78 -12.61 -14.79
N ARG A 732 5.69 -12.16 -15.44
CA ARG A 732 5.68 -11.77 -16.84
C ARG A 732 5.22 -10.31 -17.00
N ALA A 733 5.50 -9.72 -18.17
CA ALA A 733 5.13 -8.35 -18.45
C ALA A 733 4.09 -8.23 -19.58
N GLU A 734 3.33 -9.28 -19.86
CA GLU A 734 2.11 -9.13 -20.64
C GLU A 734 1.08 -8.33 -19.83
N LEU A 735 0.35 -7.45 -20.51
CA LEU A 735 -0.72 -6.66 -19.91
C LEU A 735 -2.06 -7.09 -20.52
N VAL A 736 -3.00 -7.49 -19.68
CA VAL A 736 -4.37 -7.76 -20.09
C VAL A 736 -5.12 -6.44 -20.18
N LEU A 737 -6.06 -6.32 -21.14
CA LEU A 737 -6.75 -5.07 -21.43
C LEU A 737 -8.09 -4.99 -20.70
N GLY A 738 -8.31 -3.90 -20.01
CA GLY A 738 -9.63 -3.38 -19.68
C GLY A 738 -9.95 -2.18 -20.57
N SER A 739 -10.72 -1.22 -20.05
CA SER A 739 -10.96 0.04 -20.73
C SER A 739 -10.44 1.23 -19.94
N PRO A 740 -9.69 2.15 -20.57
CA PRO A 740 -9.18 3.34 -19.92
C PRO A 740 -10.31 4.21 -19.36
N PHE A 741 -10.08 4.79 -18.20
CA PHE A 741 -11.03 5.67 -17.53
C PHE A 741 -10.94 7.10 -18.03
N PHE A 742 -9.74 7.53 -18.44
CA PHE A 742 -9.42 8.88 -18.87
C PHE A 742 -9.26 8.97 -20.38
N LYS A 743 -9.47 10.16 -20.97
CA LYS A 743 -9.39 10.40 -22.41
C LYS A 743 -7.98 10.25 -22.96
N THR A 744 -6.99 10.70 -22.19
CA THR A 744 -5.57 10.52 -22.50
C THR A 744 -4.82 10.14 -21.24
N ILE A 745 -3.93 9.15 -21.37
CA ILE A 745 -3.00 8.76 -20.30
C ILE A 745 -1.60 8.72 -20.91
N HIS A 746 -0.66 9.46 -20.34
CA HIS A 746 0.72 9.48 -20.78
C HIS A 746 1.63 8.99 -19.65
N ILE A 747 2.24 7.83 -19.84
CA ILE A 747 3.16 7.22 -18.88
C ILE A 747 4.58 7.50 -19.37
N ARG A 748 5.30 8.35 -18.64
CA ARG A 748 6.70 8.71 -18.91
C ARG A 748 7.63 7.72 -18.24
N ARG A 749 8.52 7.11 -19.00
CA ARG A 749 9.44 6.11 -18.46
C ARG A 749 10.73 5.98 -19.26
N PRO A 750 11.84 5.53 -18.63
CA PRO A 750 13.15 5.43 -19.31
C PRO A 750 13.18 4.50 -20.50
N ALA A 751 12.34 3.46 -20.50
CA ALA A 751 12.30 2.44 -21.56
C ALA A 751 11.49 2.82 -22.80
N GLY A 752 10.90 4.03 -22.82
CA GLY A 752 9.99 4.54 -23.86
C GLY A 752 8.58 4.75 -23.30
N ASP A 753 8.00 5.88 -23.66
CA ASP A 753 6.69 6.29 -23.14
C ASP A 753 5.57 5.38 -23.62
N ILE A 754 4.53 5.26 -22.80
CA ILE A 754 3.26 4.65 -23.19
C ILE A 754 2.23 5.76 -23.27
N VAL A 755 1.55 5.88 -24.41
CA VAL A 755 0.47 6.85 -24.62
C VAL A 755 -0.81 6.10 -24.90
N ILE A 756 -1.86 6.37 -24.14
CA ILE A 756 -3.18 5.79 -24.31
C ILE A 756 -4.14 6.91 -24.69
N ASN A 757 -4.69 6.84 -25.89
CA ASN A 757 -5.73 7.73 -26.38
C ASN A 757 -7.05 6.97 -26.40
N ALA A 758 -7.99 7.35 -25.55
CA ALA A 758 -9.29 6.69 -25.42
C ALA A 758 -10.40 7.62 -25.89
N HIS A 759 -10.70 7.56 -27.19
CA HIS A 759 -11.77 8.35 -27.79
C HIS A 759 -13.14 7.88 -27.28
N GLY A 760 -13.94 8.81 -26.77
CA GLY A 760 -15.23 8.50 -26.15
C GLY A 760 -15.15 8.05 -24.71
N ALA A 761 -13.96 8.08 -24.08
CA ALA A 761 -13.83 7.75 -22.65
C ALA A 761 -14.70 8.67 -21.79
N ASP A 762 -15.53 8.05 -20.96
CA ASP A 762 -16.46 8.66 -20.02
C ASP A 762 -16.73 7.67 -18.89
N THR A 763 -17.17 8.13 -17.74
CA THR A 763 -17.53 7.32 -16.58
C THR A 763 -18.44 6.14 -16.94
N ASN A 764 -19.35 6.32 -17.91
CA ASN A 764 -20.35 5.34 -18.34
C ASN A 764 -20.07 4.69 -19.72
N ALA A 765 -18.89 4.91 -20.29
CA ALA A 765 -18.50 4.38 -21.60
C ALA A 765 -17.34 3.37 -21.48
N PRO A 766 -17.58 2.17 -20.92
CA PRO A 766 -16.51 1.21 -20.66
C PRO A 766 -16.16 0.34 -21.87
N TYR A 767 -16.96 0.30 -22.95
CA TYR A 767 -16.87 -0.76 -23.94
C TYR A 767 -16.01 -0.37 -25.13
N ILE A 768 -14.96 -1.15 -25.39
CA ILE A 768 -14.06 -1.01 -26.52
C ILE A 768 -14.77 -1.43 -27.81
N GLN A 769 -14.76 -0.53 -28.81
CA GLN A 769 -15.28 -0.77 -30.17
C GLN A 769 -14.14 -1.04 -31.14
N GLY A 770 -12.93 -0.64 -30.82
CA GLY A 770 -11.75 -0.82 -31.65
C GLY A 770 -10.48 -0.40 -30.92
N LEU A 771 -9.38 -1.04 -31.31
CA LEU A 771 -8.05 -0.75 -30.78
C LEU A 771 -7.02 -0.72 -31.90
N LYS A 772 -6.12 0.26 -31.88
CA LYS A 772 -4.87 0.25 -32.61
C LYS A 772 -3.68 0.29 -31.67
N VAL A 773 -2.71 -0.58 -31.88
CA VAL A 773 -1.44 -0.58 -31.18
C VAL A 773 -0.35 -0.08 -32.12
N ASN A 774 0.28 1.03 -31.80
CA ASN A 774 1.26 1.70 -32.68
C ASN A 774 0.69 1.94 -34.11
N GLY A 775 -0.57 2.40 -34.18
CA GLY A 775 -1.30 2.69 -35.43
C GLY A 775 -1.82 1.46 -36.18
N LYS A 776 -1.55 0.23 -35.74
CA LYS A 776 -2.02 -1.01 -36.36
C LYS A 776 -3.25 -1.54 -35.64
N PRO A 777 -4.37 -1.78 -36.34
CA PRO A 777 -5.57 -2.34 -35.76
C PRO A 777 -5.33 -3.76 -35.21
N THR A 778 -5.96 -4.07 -34.10
CA THR A 778 -5.90 -5.39 -33.43
C THR A 778 -7.19 -5.67 -32.70
N THR A 779 -7.52 -6.96 -32.56
CA THR A 779 -8.59 -7.47 -31.73
C THR A 779 -8.07 -8.18 -30.48
N LYS A 780 -6.74 -8.27 -30.29
CA LYS A 780 -6.14 -8.87 -29.11
C LYS A 780 -6.56 -8.13 -27.84
N THR A 781 -6.91 -8.89 -26.81
CA THR A 781 -7.30 -8.38 -25.49
C THR A 781 -6.11 -8.29 -24.52
N TRP A 782 -4.90 -8.29 -25.07
CA TRP A 782 -3.67 -8.22 -24.30
C TRP A 782 -2.50 -7.63 -25.11
N LEU A 783 -1.49 -7.15 -24.41
CA LEU A 783 -0.26 -6.61 -24.95
C LEU A 783 0.93 -7.53 -24.62
N PRO A 784 1.85 -7.80 -25.57
CA PRO A 784 3.02 -8.64 -25.32
C PRO A 784 4.07 -7.94 -24.45
N GLU A 785 4.97 -8.71 -23.80
CA GLU A 785 6.09 -8.20 -23.01
C GLU A 785 6.90 -7.10 -23.74
N THR A 786 7.04 -7.22 -25.07
CA THR A 786 7.74 -6.23 -25.90
C THR A 786 7.09 -4.86 -25.91
N PHE A 787 5.79 -4.75 -25.61
CA PHE A 787 5.13 -3.45 -25.47
C PHE A 787 5.58 -2.76 -24.17
N VAL A 788 5.70 -3.49 -23.08
CA VAL A 788 6.26 -2.97 -21.84
C VAL A 788 7.75 -2.66 -22.00
N GLU A 789 8.49 -3.47 -22.74
CA GLU A 789 9.92 -3.27 -22.98
C GLU A 789 10.24 -2.00 -23.77
N HIS A 790 9.40 -1.61 -24.74
CA HIS A 790 9.71 -0.53 -25.67
C HIS A 790 8.79 0.70 -25.57
N GLY A 791 7.65 0.58 -24.92
CA GLY A 791 6.58 1.57 -24.96
C GLY A 791 5.78 1.51 -26.24
N GLY A 792 4.91 2.50 -26.44
CA GLY A 792 4.09 2.62 -27.63
C GLY A 792 2.78 3.38 -27.39
N THR A 793 1.93 3.38 -28.43
CA THR A 793 0.65 4.08 -28.42
C THR A 793 -0.50 3.09 -28.52
N LEU A 794 -1.52 3.30 -27.68
CA LEU A 794 -2.82 2.64 -27.76
C LEU A 794 -3.85 3.69 -28.19
N ASP A 795 -4.54 3.46 -29.29
CA ASP A 795 -5.67 4.29 -29.73
C ASP A 795 -6.94 3.44 -29.61
N LEU A 796 -7.83 3.80 -28.69
CA LEU A 796 -9.08 3.09 -28.41
C LEU A 796 -10.27 3.94 -28.81
N GLU A 797 -11.30 3.27 -29.34
CA GLU A 797 -12.66 3.83 -29.51
C GLU A 797 -13.56 3.21 -28.45
N LEU A 798 -14.16 4.04 -27.59
CA LEU A 798 -15.01 3.60 -26.48
C LEU A 798 -16.48 4.00 -26.69
N SER A 799 -17.39 3.21 -26.11
CA SER A 799 -18.84 3.40 -26.19
C SER A 799 -19.55 2.98 -24.91
N THR A 800 -20.78 3.44 -24.77
CA THR A 800 -21.72 3.00 -23.71
C THR A 800 -22.38 1.65 -24.01
N SER A 801 -22.22 1.12 -25.22
CA SER A 801 -22.83 -0.14 -25.67
C SER A 801 -21.74 -1.20 -25.92
N PRO A 802 -21.90 -2.44 -25.42
CA PRO A 802 -20.90 -3.48 -25.57
C PRO A 802 -20.78 -3.94 -27.03
N ASP A 803 -19.56 -4.03 -27.53
CA ASP A 803 -19.24 -4.82 -28.72
C ASP A 803 -18.94 -6.26 -28.28
N LYS A 804 -19.86 -7.17 -28.64
CA LYS A 804 -19.74 -8.60 -28.30
C LYS A 804 -19.02 -9.41 -29.36
N GLN A 805 -18.38 -8.76 -30.32
CA GLN A 805 -17.57 -9.39 -31.39
C GLN A 805 -16.09 -9.04 -31.29
N TRP A 806 -15.76 -7.87 -30.75
CA TRP A 806 -14.37 -7.46 -30.54
C TRP A 806 -13.68 -8.36 -29.50
N GLY A 807 -12.49 -8.90 -29.85
CA GLY A 807 -11.65 -9.67 -28.93
C GLY A 807 -12.18 -11.06 -28.56
N THR A 808 -13.08 -11.64 -29.37
CA THR A 808 -13.76 -12.91 -29.03
C THR A 808 -13.13 -14.13 -29.73
N ASN A 809 -12.23 -13.93 -30.68
CA ASN A 809 -11.56 -15.07 -31.33
C ASN A 809 -10.59 -15.74 -30.34
N PRO A 810 -10.38 -17.06 -30.40
CA PRO A 810 -9.48 -17.76 -29.50
C PRO A 810 -8.04 -17.21 -29.48
N GLU A 811 -7.52 -16.69 -30.61
CA GLU A 811 -6.20 -16.10 -30.74
C GLU A 811 -6.10 -14.67 -30.17
N ASP A 812 -7.23 -14.04 -29.87
CA ASP A 812 -7.28 -12.71 -29.25
C ASP A 812 -7.11 -12.77 -27.73
N ALA A 813 -7.38 -13.95 -27.14
CA ALA A 813 -7.30 -14.16 -25.68
C ALA A 813 -5.85 -14.06 -25.17
N PRO A 814 -5.65 -13.63 -23.91
CA PRO A 814 -4.34 -13.61 -23.28
C PRO A 814 -3.71 -15.02 -23.21
N PRO A 815 -2.36 -15.11 -23.11
CA PRO A 815 -1.68 -16.41 -23.03
C PRO A 815 -1.99 -17.12 -21.72
N SER A 816 -2.03 -18.47 -21.79
CA SER A 816 -2.22 -19.36 -20.66
C SER A 816 -1.16 -20.47 -20.77
N PHE A 817 -0.52 -20.79 -19.65
CA PHE A 817 0.72 -21.58 -19.65
C PHE A 817 0.49 -22.98 -19.11
N GLU A 818 0.69 -23.97 -19.97
CA GLU A 818 0.82 -25.38 -19.62
C GLU A 818 2.17 -25.91 -20.07
N PRO A 819 2.64 -27.07 -19.52
CA PRO A 819 3.91 -27.73 -19.91
C PRO A 819 4.02 -28.05 -21.39
#